data_eee9501264d215b76662114c21a5e346
#
_entry.id   eee9501264d215b76662114c21a5e346
#
_cell.length_a   1.000
_cell.length_b   1.000
_cell.length_c   1.000
_cell.angle_alpha   90.00
_cell.angle_beta   90.00
_cell.angle_gamma   90.00
#
_symmetry.space_group_name_H-M   'P 1'
#
loop_
_entity.id
_entity.type
_entity.pdbx_description
1 polymer ?
#
loop_
_entity_poly.entity_id
_entity_poly.type
_entity_poly.pdbx_seq_one_letter_code
_entity_poly.pdbx_strand_id
1 'polypeptide(L)'
;MLSIGTFAAKVFGSSNDRKLKSYRPRVAAINALEPETVRLSDADLRARTEALRKQLAAGTPLDDLLVPAFATVREAAKRTLGQRHFDVQLIGGMVLHQGKISEMKTGEGKTLVATLPVYLNALTGRGVHVVTVNDYLAKRDAEWMGAIYRFLGLSVGCIVHELDDEQRRAQYACDVTYGTNNELGFDYLRDNMKMQAQEMVQRGHYFSIVDEVDSILIDEARTPLIISGPVEDRAELYNALDVLVKQLVAEHVKIEKDLSKSNSKEQLKELLKTQGYFELDEKQRQVAFTETGNEHIEQMLKSQDLLKGESLYDIENVTVVHHANQALKANSLFQRDRDYIVKAGQVILIDEFTGRMMHGRRFSEGLHQALEAKEHVEIQPENQTLASITFQNYFRLYEKLAGMTGTAVTEANEFMDIYGLDVIEVPTNMPIARADEHDEVYRTVKEKSRAIVAEIADCRRRGQPVLVGTTSIEKSEQLSALLKDHKYIRELGQYLTKQADGLKDGKEDQLKAELNQIGSYLVGLGSKNSEGDPVPHQVLNARYHEQEAHIIAQAGVPGTVTIATNMAGRGTDIQLGGNPDYRLRDWMSEASSDGNEPTPEATTRERERIQSDVAEKKRQALAAGGLYVIGTERHESRRIDNQLRGRSGRQGDPGRSKFYLSLEDDLMRIFGSDRMDGMLQKLGLQEGEAITHPWINKALEKAQQKVEARNFDARKYVLKYDDVMNDQRKVIFDQRIDIMGHDDVSETIVDLRHQVVRELVAKNIPQNAYAEQWNTAEITAEMQRIFGLDLPVEQWAAEEGIADEEIGERLLKEVDDKARNKESEFGAETMRQIEKMVLLQTLDHLWREHLVTLEHLRQVIGFRSYGQRDPLNEYKSEGFHLFETMLANLREAVTGQLMHIQGMPEEEQEALEPVDLPPMRAQHIDPFTGEDELALADAALAAEVHPGIRDERRTPLQTRKRGGELNPKNPATWGKVARNAPCPCGSGKKYKHCHGKHD
;
A
#
# COMPACT_ATOMS: atom_id res chain seq x y z
N MET A 1 -21.28 37.85 14.81
CA MET A 1 -22.08 37.99 13.58
C MET A 1 -22.23 36.62 12.93
N LEU A 2 -23.45 36.09 12.91
CA LEU A 2 -23.73 34.89 12.12
C LEU A 2 -23.55 35.24 10.65
N SER A 3 -22.69 34.55 9.92
CA SER A 3 -22.44 34.81 8.50
C SER A 3 -23.74 34.58 7.70
N ILE A 4 -23.95 35.36 6.64
CA ILE A 4 -25.10 35.23 5.73
C ILE A 4 -25.23 33.78 5.26
N GLY A 5 -24.14 33.05 5.13
CA GLY A 5 -24.11 31.63 4.79
C GLY A 5 -24.73 30.70 5.83
N THR A 6 -24.58 30.99 7.13
CA THR A 6 -25.20 30.19 8.21
C THR A 6 -26.69 30.43 8.31
N PHE A 7 -27.18 31.64 7.97
CA PHE A 7 -28.61 31.94 7.90
C PHE A 7 -29.26 31.30 6.67
N ALA A 8 -28.61 31.35 5.51
CA ALA A 8 -29.09 30.72 4.29
C ALA A 8 -29.16 29.19 4.45
N ALA A 9 -28.15 28.56 5.09
CA ALA A 9 -28.16 27.14 5.39
C ALA A 9 -29.28 26.70 6.33
N LYS A 10 -29.69 27.55 7.29
CA LYS A 10 -30.83 27.27 8.17
C LYS A 10 -32.18 27.36 7.45
N VAL A 11 -32.31 28.21 6.43
CA VAL A 11 -33.58 28.41 5.69
C VAL A 11 -33.68 27.45 4.48
N PHE A 12 -32.62 27.22 3.77
CA PHE A 12 -32.59 26.42 2.49
C PHE A 12 -32.02 25.01 2.65
N GLY A 13 -31.56 24.64 3.83
CA GLY A 13 -30.81 23.41 4.07
C GLY A 13 -29.38 23.47 3.51
N SER A 14 -28.50 22.57 3.98
CA SER A 14 -27.15 22.40 3.44
C SER A 14 -27.20 21.84 2.01
N SER A 15 -26.08 21.92 1.28
CA SER A 15 -25.95 21.24 -0.02
C SER A 15 -26.23 19.74 0.12
N ASN A 16 -25.73 19.13 1.18
CA ASN A 16 -25.98 17.73 1.51
C ASN A 16 -27.48 17.42 1.73
N ASP A 17 -28.21 18.26 2.50
CA ASP A 17 -29.66 18.07 2.72
C ASP A 17 -30.46 18.09 1.42
N ARG A 18 -30.08 18.94 0.46
CA ARG A 18 -30.74 19.00 -0.85
C ARG A 18 -30.49 17.75 -1.66
N LYS A 19 -29.26 17.23 -1.64
CA LYS A 19 -28.90 15.97 -2.28
C LYS A 19 -29.68 14.80 -1.66
N LEU A 20 -29.73 14.71 -0.33
CA LEU A 20 -30.49 13.68 0.38
C LEU A 20 -31.99 13.71 0.07
N LYS A 21 -32.57 14.91 -0.07
CA LYS A 21 -33.98 15.06 -0.43
C LYS A 21 -34.29 14.48 -1.81
N SER A 22 -33.35 14.49 -2.77
CA SER A 22 -33.53 13.93 -4.11
C SER A 22 -33.64 12.40 -4.13
N TYR A 23 -33.13 11.70 -3.12
CA TYR A 23 -33.22 10.23 -3.01
C TYR A 23 -34.53 9.74 -2.39
N ARG A 24 -35.21 10.57 -1.57
CA ARG A 24 -36.43 10.18 -0.86
C ARG A 24 -37.56 9.63 -1.73
N PRO A 25 -37.86 10.17 -2.94
CA PRO A 25 -38.89 9.59 -3.80
C PRO A 25 -38.56 8.16 -4.24
N ARG A 26 -37.27 7.85 -4.52
CA ARG A 26 -36.84 6.49 -4.87
C ARG A 26 -36.96 5.53 -3.68
N VAL A 27 -36.63 6.01 -2.46
CA VAL A 27 -36.86 5.23 -1.22
C VAL A 27 -38.34 4.89 -1.03
N ALA A 28 -39.22 5.87 -1.22
CA ALA A 28 -40.66 5.64 -1.15
C ALA A 28 -41.15 4.62 -2.21
N ALA A 29 -40.62 4.68 -3.43
CA ALA A 29 -40.93 3.72 -4.48
C ALA A 29 -40.46 2.29 -4.14
N ILE A 30 -39.25 2.13 -3.57
CA ILE A 30 -38.75 0.84 -3.09
C ILE A 30 -39.62 0.29 -1.97
N ASN A 31 -40.03 1.14 -1.01
CA ASN A 31 -40.92 0.76 0.09
C ASN A 31 -42.30 0.32 -0.45
N ALA A 32 -42.82 0.96 -1.49
CA ALA A 32 -44.10 0.60 -2.11
C ALA A 32 -44.06 -0.78 -2.78
N LEU A 33 -42.91 -1.23 -3.28
CA LEU A 33 -42.72 -2.57 -3.87
C LEU A 33 -42.54 -3.69 -2.84
N GLU A 34 -42.25 -3.35 -1.57
CA GLU A 34 -41.95 -4.36 -0.54
C GLU A 34 -43.10 -5.36 -0.34
N PRO A 35 -44.39 -4.99 -0.26
CA PRO A 35 -45.49 -5.96 -0.09
C PRO A 35 -45.61 -6.92 -1.27
N GLU A 36 -45.25 -6.53 -2.47
CA GLU A 36 -45.25 -7.39 -3.65
C GLU A 36 -44.07 -8.36 -3.58
N THR A 37 -42.84 -7.87 -3.31
CA THR A 37 -41.63 -8.68 -3.25
C THR A 37 -41.67 -9.74 -2.16
N VAL A 38 -42.25 -9.44 -1.01
CA VAL A 38 -42.46 -10.39 0.11
C VAL A 38 -43.31 -11.57 -0.29
N ARG A 39 -44.26 -11.42 -1.21
CA ARG A 39 -45.16 -12.48 -1.67
C ARG A 39 -44.52 -13.43 -2.67
N LEU A 40 -43.42 -13.07 -3.29
CA LEU A 40 -42.73 -13.90 -4.27
C LEU A 40 -42.14 -15.14 -3.62
N SER A 41 -42.16 -16.25 -4.33
CA SER A 41 -41.40 -17.44 -3.96
C SER A 41 -39.90 -17.19 -4.13
N ASP A 42 -39.04 -18.00 -3.54
CA ASP A 42 -37.56 -17.88 -3.70
C ASP A 42 -37.16 -18.05 -5.17
N ALA A 43 -37.87 -18.95 -5.90
CA ALA A 43 -37.66 -19.14 -7.34
C ALA A 43 -38.03 -17.89 -8.16
N ASP A 44 -39.16 -17.24 -7.84
CA ASP A 44 -39.60 -16.04 -8.52
C ASP A 44 -38.66 -14.85 -8.20
N LEU A 45 -38.21 -14.76 -6.95
CA LEU A 45 -37.25 -13.70 -6.57
C LEU A 45 -35.91 -13.86 -7.31
N ARG A 46 -35.44 -15.11 -7.45
CA ARG A 46 -34.25 -15.40 -8.28
C ARG A 46 -34.49 -15.11 -9.77
N ALA A 47 -35.65 -15.45 -10.30
CA ALA A 47 -36.00 -15.19 -11.70
C ALA A 47 -36.04 -13.70 -12.05
N ARG A 48 -36.23 -12.81 -11.08
CA ARG A 48 -36.13 -11.35 -11.28
C ARG A 48 -34.77 -10.93 -11.79
N THR A 49 -33.68 -11.58 -11.39
CA THR A 49 -32.34 -11.27 -11.89
C THR A 49 -32.26 -11.43 -13.40
N GLU A 50 -32.76 -12.54 -13.93
CA GLU A 50 -32.80 -12.75 -15.37
C GLU A 50 -33.78 -11.82 -16.09
N ALA A 51 -34.88 -11.47 -15.44
CA ALA A 51 -35.83 -10.50 -16.02
C ALA A 51 -35.20 -9.09 -16.13
N LEU A 52 -34.45 -8.67 -15.10
CA LEU A 52 -33.74 -7.38 -15.11
C LEU A 52 -32.60 -7.38 -16.15
N ARG A 53 -31.84 -8.48 -16.27
CA ARG A 53 -30.81 -8.62 -17.32
C ARG A 53 -31.42 -8.53 -18.73
N LYS A 54 -32.57 -9.13 -18.95
CA LYS A 54 -33.30 -9.02 -20.24
C LYS A 54 -33.75 -7.59 -20.53
N GLN A 55 -34.25 -6.86 -19.53
CA GLN A 55 -34.64 -5.45 -19.70
C GLN A 55 -33.42 -4.59 -20.04
N LEU A 56 -32.29 -4.83 -19.33
CA LEU A 56 -31.02 -4.14 -19.62
C LEU A 56 -30.55 -4.43 -21.07
N ALA A 57 -30.57 -5.69 -21.49
CA ALA A 57 -30.23 -6.10 -22.87
C ALA A 57 -31.19 -5.52 -23.94
N ALA A 58 -32.43 -5.24 -23.55
CA ALA A 58 -33.41 -4.55 -24.42
C ALA A 58 -33.20 -3.02 -24.49
N GLY A 59 -32.17 -2.48 -23.79
CA GLY A 59 -31.79 -1.07 -23.81
C GLY A 59 -32.37 -0.20 -22.68
N THR A 60 -33.00 -0.80 -21.66
CA THR A 60 -33.45 -0.04 -20.48
C THR A 60 -32.24 0.48 -19.72
N PRO A 61 -32.16 1.79 -19.40
CA PRO A 61 -31.08 2.35 -18.62
C PRO A 61 -30.96 1.68 -17.24
N LEU A 62 -29.73 1.47 -16.77
CA LEU A 62 -29.45 0.82 -15.48
C LEU A 62 -30.09 1.57 -14.29
N ASP A 63 -30.17 2.90 -14.37
CA ASP A 63 -30.80 3.76 -13.37
C ASP A 63 -32.32 3.51 -13.22
N ASP A 64 -32.99 3.12 -14.27
CA ASP A 64 -34.44 2.81 -14.24
C ASP A 64 -34.72 1.46 -13.59
N LEU A 65 -33.71 0.58 -13.59
CA LEU A 65 -33.77 -0.72 -12.91
C LEU A 65 -33.43 -0.64 -11.40
N LEU A 66 -33.00 0.53 -10.90
CA LEU A 66 -32.58 0.70 -9.50
C LEU A 66 -33.67 0.32 -8.50
N VAL A 67 -34.89 0.81 -8.70
CA VAL A 67 -35.98 0.60 -7.75
C VAL A 67 -36.35 -0.89 -7.64
N PRO A 68 -36.64 -1.63 -8.72
CA PRO A 68 -36.94 -3.06 -8.64
C PRO A 68 -35.73 -3.89 -8.17
N ALA A 69 -34.50 -3.53 -8.53
CA ALA A 69 -33.29 -4.21 -8.10
C ALA A 69 -33.09 -4.07 -6.56
N PHE A 70 -33.17 -2.85 -6.02
CA PHE A 70 -33.01 -2.61 -4.60
C PHE A 70 -34.11 -3.28 -3.76
N ALA A 71 -35.35 -3.28 -4.24
CA ALA A 71 -36.44 -4.03 -3.60
C ALA A 71 -36.16 -5.55 -3.55
N THR A 72 -35.61 -6.10 -4.63
CA THR A 72 -35.22 -7.52 -4.73
C THR A 72 -34.12 -7.87 -3.74
N VAL A 73 -33.02 -7.06 -3.69
CA VAL A 73 -31.91 -7.29 -2.75
C VAL A 73 -32.36 -7.16 -1.30
N ARG A 74 -33.21 -6.16 -0.98
CA ARG A 74 -33.73 -5.96 0.37
C ARG A 74 -34.46 -7.18 0.88
N GLU A 75 -35.33 -7.79 0.06
CA GLU A 75 -36.05 -9.00 0.45
C GLU A 75 -35.11 -10.23 0.50
N ALA A 76 -34.18 -10.35 -0.45
CA ALA A 76 -33.19 -11.41 -0.42
C ALA A 76 -32.32 -11.36 0.86
N ALA A 77 -31.86 -10.17 1.26
CA ALA A 77 -31.09 -10.00 2.50
C ALA A 77 -31.90 -10.39 3.75
N LYS A 78 -33.18 -10.05 3.77
CA LYS A 78 -34.08 -10.45 4.86
C LYS A 78 -34.25 -11.97 4.94
N ARG A 79 -34.37 -12.66 3.80
CA ARG A 79 -34.52 -14.12 3.78
C ARG A 79 -33.24 -14.87 4.10
N THR A 80 -32.10 -14.40 3.60
CA THR A 80 -30.82 -15.10 3.74
C THR A 80 -30.12 -14.79 5.05
N LEU A 81 -30.07 -13.50 5.44
CA LEU A 81 -29.33 -13.02 6.61
C LEU A 81 -30.22 -12.60 7.79
N GLY A 82 -31.54 -12.56 7.61
CA GLY A 82 -32.47 -12.00 8.59
C GLY A 82 -32.36 -10.47 8.71
N GLN A 83 -31.64 -9.80 7.81
CA GLN A 83 -31.34 -8.37 7.87
C GLN A 83 -32.10 -7.61 6.77
N ARG A 84 -32.98 -6.72 7.18
CA ARG A 84 -33.71 -5.82 6.26
C ARG A 84 -32.98 -4.48 6.19
N HIS A 85 -32.64 -4.00 5.01
CA HIS A 85 -32.04 -2.68 4.81
C HIS A 85 -32.95 -1.57 5.34
N PHE A 86 -32.39 -0.63 6.11
CA PHE A 86 -33.05 0.58 6.54
C PHE A 86 -33.16 1.60 5.40
N ASP A 87 -34.05 2.56 5.53
CA ASP A 87 -34.25 3.59 4.50
C ASP A 87 -32.98 4.43 4.28
N VAL A 88 -32.22 4.72 5.33
CA VAL A 88 -30.92 5.40 5.24
C VAL A 88 -29.88 4.57 4.48
N GLN A 89 -29.94 3.25 4.64
CA GLN A 89 -29.07 2.32 3.91
C GLN A 89 -29.40 2.27 2.42
N LEU A 90 -30.68 2.38 2.04
CA LEU A 90 -31.09 2.52 0.63
C LEU A 90 -30.51 3.80 0.02
N ILE A 91 -30.50 4.92 0.78
CA ILE A 91 -29.87 6.17 0.34
C ILE A 91 -28.37 5.96 0.14
N GLY A 92 -27.67 5.33 1.10
CA GLY A 92 -26.25 4.98 0.97
C GLY A 92 -25.95 4.16 -0.29
N GLY A 93 -26.77 3.14 -0.56
CA GLY A 93 -26.66 2.33 -1.79
C GLY A 93 -26.85 3.14 -3.09
N MET A 94 -27.77 4.11 -3.10
CA MET A 94 -27.96 5.00 -4.24
C MET A 94 -26.78 5.95 -4.46
N VAL A 95 -26.18 6.44 -3.37
CA VAL A 95 -24.97 7.28 -3.43
C VAL A 95 -23.82 6.49 -4.06
N LEU A 96 -23.59 5.26 -3.59
CA LEU A 96 -22.56 4.37 -4.15
C LEU A 96 -22.82 4.05 -5.64
N HIS A 97 -24.09 3.79 -6.00
CA HIS A 97 -24.44 3.53 -7.40
C HIS A 97 -24.13 4.72 -8.31
N GLN A 98 -24.19 5.95 -7.81
CA GLN A 98 -23.84 7.16 -8.56
C GLN A 98 -22.32 7.43 -8.66
N GLY A 99 -21.45 6.54 -8.21
CA GLY A 99 -20.01 6.77 -8.24
C GLY A 99 -19.58 7.85 -7.26
N LYS A 100 -20.10 7.82 -6.03
CA LYS A 100 -19.79 8.80 -4.98
C LYS A 100 -19.37 8.08 -3.69
N ILE A 101 -18.84 8.86 -2.75
CA ILE A 101 -18.53 8.36 -1.41
C ILE A 101 -19.76 8.51 -0.51
N SER A 102 -20.18 7.38 0.06
CA SER A 102 -21.22 7.34 1.09
C SER A 102 -20.57 7.38 2.46
N GLU A 103 -20.59 8.55 3.13
CA GLU A 103 -20.17 8.62 4.52
C GLU A 103 -21.33 8.14 5.41
N MET A 104 -21.16 6.96 5.97
CA MET A 104 -22.07 6.38 6.95
C MET A 104 -21.30 6.08 8.23
N LYS A 105 -21.78 6.57 9.35
CA LYS A 105 -21.08 6.38 10.64
C LYS A 105 -20.83 4.89 10.91
N THR A 106 -19.78 4.61 11.64
CA THR A 106 -19.41 3.23 12.00
C THR A 106 -20.57 2.55 12.74
N GLY A 107 -20.86 1.28 12.39
CA GLY A 107 -22.01 0.55 12.95
C GLY A 107 -23.35 0.76 12.21
N GLU A 108 -23.40 1.53 11.11
CA GLU A 108 -24.60 1.70 10.27
C GLU A 108 -24.76 0.60 9.18
N GLY A 109 -23.93 -0.44 9.20
CA GLY A 109 -24.06 -1.60 8.29
C GLY A 109 -23.63 -1.32 6.86
N LYS A 110 -22.51 -0.61 6.65
CA LYS A 110 -21.94 -0.29 5.33
C LYS A 110 -21.79 -1.53 4.44
N THR A 111 -21.28 -2.62 4.99
CA THR A 111 -21.09 -3.89 4.25
C THR A 111 -22.40 -4.40 3.62
N LEU A 112 -23.51 -4.29 4.38
CA LEU A 112 -24.83 -4.66 3.86
C LEU A 112 -25.32 -3.66 2.79
N VAL A 113 -25.03 -2.37 2.96
CA VAL A 113 -25.39 -1.31 1.99
C VAL A 113 -24.75 -1.57 0.63
N ALA A 114 -23.51 -1.99 0.60
CA ALA A 114 -22.79 -2.28 -0.64
C ALA A 114 -23.50 -3.33 -1.50
N THR A 115 -24.28 -4.23 -0.91
CA THR A 115 -25.00 -5.29 -1.66
C THR A 115 -26.00 -4.73 -2.68
N LEU A 116 -26.57 -3.58 -2.40
CA LEU A 116 -27.56 -2.92 -3.24
C LEU A 116 -26.98 -2.47 -4.62
N PRO A 117 -25.96 -1.59 -4.64
CA PRO A 117 -25.35 -1.16 -5.89
C PRO A 117 -24.52 -2.27 -6.55
N VAL A 118 -23.91 -3.18 -5.78
CA VAL A 118 -23.18 -4.33 -6.33
C VAL A 118 -24.11 -5.19 -7.17
N TYR A 119 -25.26 -5.61 -6.64
CA TYR A 119 -26.23 -6.39 -7.39
C TYR A 119 -26.68 -5.68 -8.68
N LEU A 120 -27.06 -4.39 -8.57
CA LEU A 120 -27.54 -3.63 -9.71
C LEU A 120 -26.48 -3.54 -10.83
N ASN A 121 -25.23 -3.22 -10.48
CA ASN A 121 -24.18 -3.09 -11.47
C ASN A 121 -23.70 -4.46 -12.00
N ALA A 122 -23.76 -5.53 -11.21
CA ALA A 122 -23.45 -6.89 -11.65
C ALA A 122 -24.40 -7.42 -12.73
N LEU A 123 -25.60 -6.86 -12.86
CA LEU A 123 -26.54 -7.22 -13.96
C LEU A 123 -25.94 -6.99 -15.33
N THR A 124 -24.97 -6.08 -15.47
CA THR A 124 -24.28 -5.79 -16.73
C THR A 124 -23.39 -6.94 -17.20
N GLY A 125 -23.01 -7.89 -16.34
CA GLY A 125 -22.09 -8.98 -16.67
C GLY A 125 -20.62 -8.55 -16.81
N ARG A 126 -20.29 -7.27 -16.59
CA ARG A 126 -18.94 -6.71 -16.77
C ARG A 126 -18.02 -6.90 -15.56
N GLY A 127 -18.53 -7.45 -14.45
CA GLY A 127 -17.82 -7.64 -13.19
C GLY A 127 -17.85 -6.42 -12.28
N VAL A 128 -18.02 -6.67 -11.00
CA VAL A 128 -18.00 -5.65 -9.95
C VAL A 128 -16.98 -6.04 -8.91
N HIS A 129 -16.06 -5.13 -8.59
CA HIS A 129 -15.04 -5.34 -7.57
C HIS A 129 -15.45 -4.66 -6.26
N VAL A 130 -15.38 -5.41 -5.15
CA VAL A 130 -15.55 -4.88 -3.79
C VAL A 130 -14.20 -4.96 -3.08
N VAL A 131 -13.63 -3.80 -2.83
CA VAL A 131 -12.26 -3.67 -2.32
C VAL A 131 -12.29 -3.49 -0.81
N THR A 132 -11.48 -4.29 -0.11
CA THR A 132 -11.32 -4.25 1.35
C THR A 132 -9.85 -4.04 1.72
N VAL A 133 -9.58 -3.71 2.99
CA VAL A 133 -8.22 -3.40 3.46
C VAL A 133 -7.35 -4.64 3.76
N ASN A 134 -7.94 -5.82 3.90
CA ASN A 134 -7.18 -7.05 4.15
C ASN A 134 -7.93 -8.31 3.72
N ASP A 135 -7.22 -9.44 3.60
CA ASP A 135 -7.73 -10.72 3.14
C ASP A 135 -8.79 -11.31 4.06
N TYR A 136 -8.67 -11.09 5.38
CA TYR A 136 -9.67 -11.55 6.34
C TYR A 136 -11.04 -10.93 6.06
N LEU A 137 -11.09 -9.61 5.86
CA LEU A 137 -12.33 -8.92 5.54
C LEU A 137 -12.85 -9.32 4.15
N ALA A 138 -11.97 -9.49 3.17
CA ALA A 138 -12.35 -9.95 1.83
C ALA A 138 -13.03 -11.33 1.89
N LYS A 139 -12.43 -12.30 2.57
CA LYS A 139 -13.01 -13.64 2.77
C LYS A 139 -14.33 -13.58 3.53
N ARG A 140 -14.36 -12.88 4.68
CA ARG A 140 -15.53 -12.76 5.54
C ARG A 140 -16.72 -12.15 4.77
N ASP A 141 -16.49 -11.05 4.08
CA ASP A 141 -17.56 -10.30 3.42
C ASP A 141 -18.03 -11.01 2.14
N ALA A 142 -17.13 -11.66 1.40
CA ALA A 142 -17.46 -12.51 0.27
C ALA A 142 -18.34 -13.72 0.68
N GLU A 143 -18.09 -14.33 1.84
CA GLU A 143 -18.92 -15.41 2.35
C GLU A 143 -20.27 -14.89 2.87
N TRP A 144 -20.23 -13.86 3.69
CA TRP A 144 -21.40 -13.34 4.38
C TRP A 144 -22.37 -12.65 3.41
N MET A 145 -21.93 -11.67 2.66
CA MET A 145 -22.76 -10.97 1.66
C MET A 145 -23.00 -11.84 0.41
N GLY A 146 -22.08 -12.73 0.10
CA GLY A 146 -22.20 -13.70 -0.97
C GLY A 146 -23.45 -14.59 -0.86
N ALA A 147 -23.96 -14.81 0.35
CA ALA A 147 -25.23 -15.53 0.54
C ALA A 147 -26.39 -14.84 -0.20
N ILE A 148 -26.45 -13.50 -0.19
CA ILE A 148 -27.46 -12.71 -0.91
C ILE A 148 -27.29 -12.87 -2.41
N TYR A 149 -26.08 -12.71 -2.93
CA TYR A 149 -25.79 -12.75 -4.36
C TYR A 149 -26.05 -14.13 -4.94
N ARG A 150 -25.56 -15.20 -4.28
CA ARG A 150 -25.79 -16.59 -4.67
C ARG A 150 -27.28 -16.95 -4.63
N PHE A 151 -28.01 -16.47 -3.63
CA PHE A 151 -29.47 -16.64 -3.56
C PHE A 151 -30.17 -16.02 -4.77
N LEU A 152 -29.70 -14.87 -5.25
CA LEU A 152 -30.23 -14.16 -6.42
C LEU A 152 -29.66 -14.69 -7.76
N GLY A 153 -28.77 -15.69 -7.74
CA GLY A 153 -28.22 -16.34 -8.94
C GLY A 153 -26.98 -15.66 -9.52
N LEU A 154 -26.28 -14.80 -8.75
CA LEU A 154 -24.99 -14.24 -9.13
C LEU A 154 -23.84 -15.08 -8.57
N SER A 155 -22.74 -15.15 -9.32
CA SER A 155 -21.47 -15.74 -8.90
C SER A 155 -20.65 -14.77 -8.04
N VAL A 156 -19.91 -15.31 -7.05
CA VAL A 156 -19.09 -14.52 -6.13
C VAL A 156 -17.71 -15.14 -6.03
N GLY A 157 -16.68 -14.35 -6.33
CA GLY A 157 -15.28 -14.67 -6.18
C GLY A 157 -14.62 -13.88 -5.06
N CYS A 158 -13.45 -14.37 -4.62
CA CYS A 158 -12.62 -13.71 -3.62
C CYS A 158 -11.14 -13.86 -3.99
N ILE A 159 -10.44 -12.75 -4.18
CA ILE A 159 -9.01 -12.70 -4.46
C ILE A 159 -8.26 -12.51 -3.14
N VAL A 160 -7.33 -13.41 -2.87
CA VAL A 160 -6.46 -13.44 -1.70
C VAL A 160 -5.06 -13.87 -2.10
N HIS A 161 -4.09 -13.66 -1.23
CA HIS A 161 -2.67 -13.83 -1.53
C HIS A 161 -2.29 -15.26 -2.02
N GLU A 162 -2.90 -16.30 -1.50
CA GLU A 162 -2.51 -17.69 -1.73
C GLU A 162 -2.94 -18.30 -3.07
N LEU A 163 -3.69 -17.56 -3.92
CA LEU A 163 -4.26 -18.09 -5.15
C LEU A 163 -3.23 -18.09 -6.30
N ASP A 164 -3.24 -19.16 -7.09
CA ASP A 164 -2.55 -19.23 -8.37
C ASP A 164 -3.33 -18.50 -9.50
N ASP A 165 -2.69 -18.33 -10.67
CA ASP A 165 -3.26 -17.57 -11.79
C ASP A 165 -4.56 -18.18 -12.33
N GLU A 166 -4.69 -19.51 -12.36
CA GLU A 166 -5.92 -20.18 -12.81
C GLU A 166 -7.07 -19.94 -11.85
N GLN A 167 -6.79 -20.06 -10.56
CA GLN A 167 -7.75 -19.76 -9.50
C GLN A 167 -8.15 -18.28 -9.53
N ARG A 168 -7.19 -17.35 -9.67
CA ARG A 168 -7.46 -15.90 -9.79
C ARG A 168 -8.37 -15.61 -10.97
N ARG A 169 -8.09 -16.18 -12.14
CA ARG A 169 -8.92 -16.02 -13.35
C ARG A 169 -10.35 -16.49 -13.11
N ALA A 170 -10.53 -17.63 -12.45
CA ALA A 170 -11.84 -18.15 -12.09
C ALA A 170 -12.59 -17.20 -11.14
N GLN A 171 -11.90 -16.58 -10.16
CA GLN A 171 -12.50 -15.62 -9.24
C GLN A 171 -12.87 -14.30 -9.94
N TYR A 172 -12.02 -13.78 -10.83
CA TYR A 172 -12.35 -12.58 -11.62
C TYR A 172 -13.46 -12.81 -12.64
N ALA A 173 -13.66 -14.04 -13.09
CA ALA A 173 -14.76 -14.39 -13.98
C ALA A 173 -16.14 -14.30 -13.31
N CYS A 174 -16.23 -14.24 -11.98
CA CYS A 174 -17.47 -14.08 -11.24
C CYS A 174 -18.15 -12.73 -11.49
N ASP A 175 -19.46 -12.65 -11.26
CA ASP A 175 -20.22 -11.39 -11.37
C ASP A 175 -19.77 -10.35 -10.34
N VAL A 176 -19.39 -10.81 -9.15
CA VAL A 176 -18.89 -10.00 -8.03
C VAL A 176 -17.59 -10.60 -7.52
N THR A 177 -16.54 -9.78 -7.41
CA THR A 177 -15.24 -10.21 -6.91
C THR A 177 -14.83 -9.32 -5.73
N TYR A 178 -14.63 -9.96 -4.58
CA TYR A 178 -14.01 -9.32 -3.41
C TYR A 178 -12.50 -9.46 -3.46
N GLY A 179 -11.76 -8.48 -2.97
CA GLY A 179 -10.31 -8.56 -2.89
C GLY A 179 -9.73 -7.39 -2.12
N THR A 180 -8.44 -7.45 -1.82
CA THR A 180 -7.72 -6.31 -1.24
C THR A 180 -7.23 -5.37 -2.32
N ASN A 181 -7.04 -4.10 -1.95
CA ASN A 181 -6.44 -3.09 -2.83
C ASN A 181 -5.08 -3.53 -3.39
N ASN A 182 -4.25 -4.15 -2.54
CA ASN A 182 -2.92 -4.63 -2.91
C ASN A 182 -3.00 -5.75 -3.96
N GLU A 183 -3.77 -6.81 -3.70
CA GLU A 183 -3.87 -7.95 -4.62
C GLU A 183 -4.44 -7.53 -5.98
N LEU A 184 -5.49 -6.71 -5.99
CA LEU A 184 -6.08 -6.21 -7.23
C LEU A 184 -5.09 -5.35 -8.03
N GLY A 185 -4.31 -4.50 -7.35
CA GLY A 185 -3.30 -3.67 -7.99
C GLY A 185 -2.09 -4.46 -8.48
N PHE A 186 -1.63 -5.46 -7.71
CA PHE A 186 -0.56 -6.36 -8.16
C PHE A 186 -0.99 -7.26 -9.30
N ASP A 187 -2.23 -7.74 -9.31
CA ASP A 187 -2.76 -8.52 -10.46
C ASP A 187 -2.78 -7.68 -11.73
N TYR A 188 -3.16 -6.40 -11.64
CA TYR A 188 -3.07 -5.48 -12.77
C TYR A 188 -1.64 -5.34 -13.29
N LEU A 189 -0.65 -5.19 -12.41
CA LEU A 189 0.75 -5.10 -12.82
C LEU A 189 1.22 -6.43 -13.42
N ARG A 190 0.89 -7.57 -12.80
CA ARG A 190 1.24 -8.91 -13.32
C ARG A 190 0.64 -9.17 -14.70
N ASP A 191 -0.61 -8.82 -14.91
CA ASP A 191 -1.28 -8.97 -16.20
C ASP A 191 -0.57 -8.19 -17.32
N ASN A 192 -0.08 -7.00 -17.00
CA ASN A 192 0.67 -6.18 -17.96
C ASN A 192 2.14 -6.62 -18.15
N MET A 193 2.55 -7.71 -17.52
CA MET A 193 3.86 -8.36 -17.73
C MET A 193 3.72 -9.72 -18.42
N LYS A 194 2.51 -10.22 -18.68
CA LYS A 194 2.25 -11.49 -19.38
C LYS A 194 2.58 -11.37 -20.87
N MET A 195 2.96 -12.48 -21.47
CA MET A 195 3.29 -12.53 -22.92
C MET A 195 2.08 -12.91 -23.80
N GLN A 196 1.04 -13.49 -23.21
CA GLN A 196 -0.16 -13.91 -23.90
C GLN A 196 -1.42 -13.38 -23.22
N ALA A 197 -2.37 -12.88 -23.99
CA ALA A 197 -3.64 -12.34 -23.47
C ALA A 197 -4.45 -13.38 -22.67
N GLN A 198 -4.32 -14.69 -23.02
CA GLN A 198 -5.00 -15.76 -22.30
C GLN A 198 -4.44 -16.01 -20.90
N GLU A 199 -3.23 -15.55 -20.59
CA GLU A 199 -2.60 -15.68 -19.29
C GLU A 199 -3.06 -14.58 -18.33
N MET A 200 -3.64 -13.50 -18.82
CA MET A 200 -4.19 -12.43 -18.01
C MET A 200 -5.32 -12.93 -17.12
N VAL A 201 -5.37 -12.46 -15.89
CA VAL A 201 -6.37 -12.90 -14.90
C VAL A 201 -7.54 -11.93 -14.77
N GLN A 202 -7.30 -10.61 -14.92
CA GLN A 202 -8.35 -9.60 -14.84
C GLN A 202 -9.07 -9.43 -16.19
N ARG A 203 -10.34 -9.07 -16.16
CA ARG A 203 -11.17 -8.87 -17.35
C ARG A 203 -11.64 -7.43 -17.58
N GLY A 204 -11.08 -6.46 -16.83
CA GLY A 204 -11.38 -5.03 -16.97
C GLY A 204 -11.85 -4.38 -15.68
N HIS A 205 -11.99 -3.05 -15.72
CA HIS A 205 -12.23 -2.20 -14.56
C HIS A 205 -13.55 -1.43 -14.74
N TYR A 206 -14.69 -2.13 -14.61
CA TYR A 206 -16.00 -1.52 -14.84
C TYR A 206 -16.46 -0.72 -13.62
N PHE A 207 -16.75 -1.37 -12.50
CA PHE A 207 -17.26 -0.74 -11.30
C PHE A 207 -16.53 -1.26 -10.06
N SER A 208 -16.09 -0.33 -9.21
CA SER A 208 -15.51 -0.68 -7.90
C SER A 208 -16.19 0.05 -6.77
N ILE A 209 -16.40 -0.66 -5.66
CA ILE A 209 -16.74 -0.08 -4.37
C ILE A 209 -15.58 -0.32 -3.41
N VAL A 210 -15.00 0.76 -2.91
CA VAL A 210 -13.90 0.72 -1.95
C VAL A 210 -14.47 0.87 -0.55
N ASP A 211 -14.36 -0.18 0.27
CA ASP A 211 -14.71 -0.12 1.69
C ASP A 211 -13.56 0.52 2.48
N GLU A 212 -13.90 1.30 3.51
CA GLU A 212 -12.94 2.14 4.24
C GLU A 212 -12.08 2.98 3.27
N VAL A 213 -12.76 3.66 2.35
CA VAL A 213 -12.15 4.40 1.23
C VAL A 213 -11.10 5.43 1.67
N ASP A 214 -11.22 5.98 2.85
CA ASP A 214 -10.28 6.90 3.45
C ASP A 214 -8.96 6.23 3.87
N SER A 215 -8.98 4.94 4.25
CA SER A 215 -7.75 4.19 4.46
C SER A 215 -7.01 3.95 3.15
N ILE A 216 -7.72 3.37 2.20
CA ILE A 216 -7.13 2.89 0.95
C ILE A 216 -6.69 4.07 0.08
N LEU A 217 -7.55 5.08 -0.10
CA LEU A 217 -7.29 6.17 -1.05
C LEU A 217 -6.56 7.38 -0.44
N ILE A 218 -6.38 7.44 0.89
CA ILE A 218 -5.66 8.53 1.57
C ILE A 218 -4.44 7.99 2.32
N ASP A 219 -4.63 7.05 3.28
CA ASP A 219 -3.52 6.61 4.14
C ASP A 219 -2.52 5.73 3.37
N GLU A 220 -3.00 4.68 2.72
CA GLU A 220 -2.16 3.76 1.95
C GLU A 220 -1.73 4.33 0.60
N ALA A 221 -2.42 5.36 0.10
CA ALA A 221 -2.10 6.01 -1.17
C ALA A 221 -0.87 6.95 -1.10
N ARG A 222 -0.02 6.81 -0.10
CA ARG A 222 1.27 7.51 0.02
C ARG A 222 2.36 6.81 -0.76
N THR A 223 2.22 5.52 -0.97
CA THR A 223 3.22 4.63 -1.57
C THR A 223 2.68 4.00 -2.84
N PRO A 224 3.50 3.84 -3.89
CA PRO A 224 3.11 3.06 -5.05
C PRO A 224 3.21 1.55 -4.78
N LEU A 225 2.44 0.78 -5.52
CA LEU A 225 2.64 -0.65 -5.67
C LEU A 225 3.80 -0.89 -6.63
N ILE A 226 4.77 -1.70 -6.22
CA ILE A 226 5.98 -1.97 -6.99
C ILE A 226 6.17 -3.48 -7.10
N ILE A 227 6.40 -3.96 -8.31
CA ILE A 227 6.95 -5.29 -8.56
C ILE A 227 8.43 -5.12 -8.90
N SER A 228 9.30 -5.75 -8.13
CA SER A 228 10.74 -5.72 -8.33
C SER A 228 11.30 -7.10 -8.61
N GLY A 229 12.40 -7.15 -9.34
CA GLY A 229 13.15 -8.36 -9.64
C GLY A 229 14.64 -8.09 -9.69
N PRO A 230 15.49 -9.12 -9.61
CA PRO A 230 16.94 -8.97 -9.69
C PRO A 230 17.35 -8.51 -11.08
N VAL A 231 18.37 -7.66 -11.13
CA VAL A 231 18.98 -7.12 -12.36
C VAL A 231 20.35 -7.73 -12.57
N GLU A 232 20.85 -7.63 -13.81
CA GLU A 232 22.21 -7.94 -14.15
C GLU A 232 23.23 -7.13 -13.33
N ASP A 233 24.37 -7.77 -13.06
CA ASP A 233 25.40 -7.31 -12.14
C ASP A 233 26.05 -5.99 -12.60
N ARG A 234 25.86 -4.91 -11.84
CA ARG A 234 26.54 -3.62 -12.01
C ARG A 234 27.65 -3.40 -10.96
N ALA A 235 28.16 -4.46 -10.37
CA ALA A 235 29.15 -4.39 -9.29
C ALA A 235 30.41 -3.59 -9.68
N GLU A 236 30.83 -3.64 -10.95
CA GLU A 236 31.98 -2.89 -11.43
C GLU A 236 31.79 -1.39 -11.31
N LEU A 237 30.60 -0.86 -11.67
CA LEU A 237 30.28 0.55 -11.57
C LEU A 237 30.29 1.04 -10.11
N TYR A 238 29.67 0.28 -9.19
CA TYR A 238 29.69 0.62 -7.75
C TYR A 238 31.10 0.67 -7.19
N ASN A 239 31.96 -0.28 -7.54
CA ASN A 239 33.36 -0.32 -7.09
C ASN A 239 34.15 0.86 -7.65
N ALA A 240 34.00 1.18 -8.94
CA ALA A 240 34.68 2.31 -9.56
C ALA A 240 34.30 3.65 -8.90
N LEU A 241 32.98 3.85 -8.69
CA LEU A 241 32.48 5.09 -8.06
C LEU A 241 32.87 5.20 -6.57
N ASP A 242 32.93 4.11 -5.83
CA ASP A 242 33.39 4.12 -4.44
C ASP A 242 34.83 4.61 -4.32
N VAL A 243 35.72 4.16 -5.21
CA VAL A 243 37.12 4.59 -5.23
C VAL A 243 37.23 6.10 -5.48
N LEU A 244 36.51 6.62 -6.49
CA LEU A 244 36.53 8.05 -6.85
C LEU A 244 35.94 8.91 -5.71
N VAL A 245 34.82 8.51 -5.16
CA VAL A 245 34.15 9.24 -4.07
C VAL A 245 34.96 9.21 -2.78
N LYS A 246 35.61 8.11 -2.43
CA LYS A 246 36.54 8.04 -1.29
C LYS A 246 37.70 9.04 -1.44
N GLN A 247 38.24 9.17 -2.64
CA GLN A 247 39.28 10.16 -2.92
C GLN A 247 38.73 11.58 -2.69
N LEU A 248 37.57 11.91 -3.27
CA LEU A 248 36.93 13.22 -3.13
C LEU A 248 36.61 13.55 -1.68
N VAL A 249 36.09 12.61 -0.90
CA VAL A 249 35.82 12.78 0.54
C VAL A 249 37.11 13.03 1.32
N ALA A 250 38.19 12.33 1.02
CA ALA A 250 39.48 12.54 1.68
C ALA A 250 40.10 13.92 1.35
N GLU A 251 39.92 14.42 0.15
CA GLU A 251 40.32 15.77 -0.25
C GLU A 251 39.48 16.84 0.41
N HIS A 252 38.15 16.65 0.49
CA HIS A 252 37.24 17.55 1.20
C HIS A 252 37.61 17.68 2.69
N VAL A 253 37.91 16.57 3.36
CA VAL A 253 38.34 16.56 4.78
C VAL A 253 39.67 17.34 4.96
N LYS A 254 40.56 17.34 3.99
CA LYS A 254 41.79 18.16 4.05
C LYS A 254 41.44 19.65 3.93
N ILE A 255 40.58 20.03 2.99
CA ILE A 255 40.08 21.40 2.84
C ILE A 255 39.45 21.91 4.15
N GLU A 256 38.55 21.11 4.72
CA GLU A 256 37.88 21.42 5.99
C GLU A 256 38.88 21.64 7.14
N LYS A 257 39.87 20.74 7.26
CA LYS A 257 40.93 20.88 8.28
C LYS A 257 41.77 22.15 8.08
N ASP A 258 42.06 22.54 6.85
CA ASP A 258 42.86 23.74 6.59
C ASP A 258 42.05 25.00 6.86
N LEU A 259 40.80 25.03 6.47
CA LEU A 259 39.89 26.16 6.74
C LEU A 259 39.55 26.29 8.23
N SER A 260 39.43 25.19 8.96
CA SER A 260 39.13 25.20 10.39
C SER A 260 40.21 25.81 11.27
N LYS A 261 41.46 25.90 10.79
CA LYS A 261 42.59 26.50 11.55
C LYS A 261 42.48 28.01 11.74
N SER A 262 41.72 28.70 10.86
CA SER A 262 41.71 30.15 10.80
C SER A 262 40.31 30.78 10.95
N ASN A 263 39.21 30.01 10.96
CA ASN A 263 37.86 30.51 10.88
C ASN A 263 36.97 30.04 12.03
N SER A 264 35.94 30.81 12.37
CA SER A 264 34.89 30.39 13.29
C SER A 264 33.97 29.31 12.68
N LYS A 265 33.19 28.57 13.50
CA LYS A 265 32.30 27.53 12.99
C LYS A 265 31.27 28.00 11.95
N GLU A 266 30.78 29.22 12.09
CA GLU A 266 29.81 29.80 11.14
C GLU A 266 30.50 30.21 9.83
N GLN A 267 31.67 30.80 9.92
CA GLN A 267 32.49 31.17 8.73
C GLN A 267 32.99 29.92 7.99
N LEU A 268 33.35 28.87 8.72
CA LEU A 268 33.74 27.58 8.15
C LEU A 268 32.60 26.97 7.32
N LYS A 269 31.37 27.01 7.84
CA LYS A 269 30.20 26.48 7.13
C LYS A 269 29.92 27.25 5.83
N GLU A 270 30.05 28.56 5.82
CA GLU A 270 29.89 29.39 4.60
C GLU A 270 31.00 29.14 3.59
N LEU A 271 32.24 29.00 4.05
CA LEU A 271 33.38 28.73 3.17
C LEU A 271 33.34 27.33 2.55
N LEU A 272 32.85 26.34 3.29
CA LEU A 272 32.69 25.00 2.76
C LEU A 272 31.64 24.90 1.66
N LYS A 273 30.64 25.79 1.62
CA LYS A 273 29.67 25.83 0.52
C LYS A 273 30.32 26.23 -0.81
N THR A 274 31.37 27.05 -0.78
CA THR A 274 32.03 27.61 -1.98
C THR A 274 33.34 26.93 -2.32
N GLN A 275 34.04 26.38 -1.35
CA GLN A 275 35.37 25.75 -1.50
C GLN A 275 35.40 24.26 -1.19
N GLY A 276 34.36 23.72 -0.55
CA GLY A 276 34.20 22.31 -0.28
C GLY A 276 33.56 21.59 -1.44
N TYR A 277 33.70 20.28 -1.50
CA TYR A 277 33.15 19.46 -2.56
C TYR A 277 31.73 18.95 -2.28
N PHE A 278 31.31 18.93 -1.01
CA PHE A 278 29.94 18.57 -0.65
C PHE A 278 29.49 19.30 0.61
N GLU A 279 28.17 19.41 0.76
CA GLU A 279 27.51 19.94 1.97
C GLU A 279 26.83 18.80 2.71
N LEU A 280 27.09 18.72 4.02
CA LEU A 280 26.54 17.70 4.91
C LEU A 280 25.52 18.31 5.88
N ASP A 281 24.27 17.84 5.86
CA ASP A 281 23.28 18.14 6.89
C ASP A 281 23.01 16.89 7.76
N GLU A 282 23.68 16.82 8.90
CA GLU A 282 23.53 15.71 9.84
C GLU A 282 22.12 15.62 10.45
N LYS A 283 21.37 16.76 10.52
CA LYS A 283 20.04 16.79 11.11
C LYS A 283 18.99 16.21 10.17
N GLN A 284 19.14 16.47 8.89
CA GLN A 284 18.26 15.96 7.84
C GLN A 284 18.78 14.67 7.19
N ARG A 285 19.97 14.21 7.61
CA ARG A 285 20.69 13.07 7.01
C ARG A 285 20.81 13.18 5.49
N GLN A 286 21.14 14.38 5.02
CA GLN A 286 21.33 14.65 3.60
C GLN A 286 22.76 15.07 3.31
N VAL A 287 23.24 14.66 2.16
CA VAL A 287 24.52 15.11 1.59
C VAL A 287 24.31 15.41 0.11
N ALA A 288 24.90 16.48 -0.36
CA ALA A 288 24.83 16.89 -1.75
C ALA A 288 26.17 17.48 -2.20
N PHE A 289 26.56 17.22 -3.45
CA PHE A 289 27.72 17.88 -4.04
C PHE A 289 27.48 19.39 -4.13
N THR A 290 28.53 20.19 -3.89
CA THR A 290 28.56 21.60 -4.20
C THR A 290 28.83 21.81 -5.70
N GLU A 291 28.74 23.03 -6.18
CA GLU A 291 29.11 23.36 -7.57
C GLU A 291 30.56 22.94 -7.88
N THR A 292 31.52 23.30 -7.00
CA THR A 292 32.92 22.88 -7.10
C THR A 292 33.09 21.35 -7.02
N GLY A 293 32.25 20.68 -6.23
CA GLY A 293 32.23 19.21 -6.11
C GLY A 293 31.73 18.54 -7.38
N ASN A 294 30.69 19.08 -8.02
CA ASN A 294 30.18 18.59 -9.30
C ASN A 294 31.24 18.71 -10.42
N GLU A 295 31.90 19.85 -10.52
CA GLU A 295 33.00 20.05 -11.48
C GLU A 295 34.16 19.07 -11.24
N HIS A 296 34.49 18.83 -9.98
CA HIS A 296 35.60 17.95 -9.63
C HIS A 296 35.26 16.46 -9.90
N ILE A 297 34.07 15.99 -9.51
CA ILE A 297 33.64 14.62 -9.78
C ILE A 297 33.45 14.38 -11.28
N GLU A 298 32.99 15.38 -12.05
CA GLU A 298 32.88 15.31 -13.50
C GLU A 298 34.26 15.07 -14.16
N GLN A 299 35.29 15.80 -13.73
CA GLN A 299 36.66 15.61 -14.21
C GLN A 299 37.20 14.21 -13.86
N MET A 300 36.91 13.72 -12.64
CA MET A 300 37.32 12.39 -12.21
C MET A 300 36.63 11.28 -13.04
N LEU A 301 35.34 11.40 -13.31
CA LEU A 301 34.57 10.45 -14.11
C LEU A 301 35.03 10.46 -15.57
N LYS A 302 35.29 11.62 -16.15
CA LYS A 302 35.89 11.73 -17.51
C LYS A 302 37.24 11.04 -17.60
N SER A 303 38.07 11.14 -16.57
CA SER A 303 39.40 10.53 -16.55
C SER A 303 39.37 8.99 -16.53
N GLN A 304 38.22 8.40 -16.11
CA GLN A 304 37.99 6.96 -16.03
C GLN A 304 37.08 6.43 -17.15
N ASP A 305 36.74 7.27 -18.12
CA ASP A 305 35.81 6.92 -19.22
C ASP A 305 34.42 6.41 -18.73
N LEU A 306 33.97 6.92 -17.57
CA LEU A 306 32.68 6.59 -16.97
C LEU A 306 31.58 7.58 -17.35
N LEU A 307 31.91 8.67 -18.03
CA LEU A 307 30.98 9.71 -18.44
C LEU A 307 30.81 9.68 -19.96
N LYS A 308 29.55 9.67 -20.42
CA LYS A 308 29.19 9.85 -21.82
C LYS A 308 28.91 11.31 -22.11
N GLY A 309 29.34 11.82 -23.26
CA GLY A 309 29.15 13.23 -23.64
C GLY A 309 30.05 14.19 -22.90
N GLU A 310 29.63 15.47 -22.82
CA GLU A 310 30.49 16.57 -22.31
C GLU A 310 30.18 16.99 -20.88
N SER A 311 29.00 16.67 -20.34
CA SER A 311 28.54 17.13 -19.03
C SER A 311 27.97 16.03 -18.16
N LEU A 312 28.18 16.18 -16.85
CA LEU A 312 27.55 15.36 -15.82
C LEU A 312 25.99 15.40 -15.89
N TYR A 313 25.47 16.50 -16.41
CA TYR A 313 24.03 16.75 -16.50
C TYR A 313 23.40 16.26 -17.81
N ASP A 314 24.16 15.61 -18.67
CA ASP A 314 23.61 14.98 -19.86
C ASP A 314 22.71 13.82 -19.45
N ILE A 315 21.61 13.63 -20.18
CA ILE A 315 20.57 12.63 -19.86
C ILE A 315 21.15 11.21 -19.74
N GLU A 316 22.15 10.89 -20.57
CA GLU A 316 22.81 9.58 -20.57
C GLU A 316 23.59 9.29 -19.28
N ASN A 317 23.93 10.32 -18.50
CA ASN A 317 24.71 10.22 -17.28
C ASN A 317 23.87 10.16 -15.99
N VAL A 318 22.55 10.24 -16.07
CA VAL A 318 21.64 10.27 -14.90
C VAL A 318 21.91 9.12 -13.95
N THR A 319 22.13 7.92 -14.47
CA THR A 319 22.44 6.72 -13.68
C THR A 319 23.77 6.85 -12.94
N VAL A 320 24.82 7.35 -13.62
CA VAL A 320 26.15 7.56 -13.01
C VAL A 320 26.08 8.59 -11.90
N VAL A 321 25.36 9.69 -12.12
CA VAL A 321 25.13 10.76 -11.12
C VAL A 321 24.40 10.19 -9.90
N HIS A 322 23.37 9.37 -10.12
CA HIS A 322 22.63 8.73 -9.04
C HIS A 322 23.56 7.85 -8.18
N HIS A 323 24.29 6.94 -8.79
CA HIS A 323 25.20 6.06 -8.04
C HIS A 323 26.36 6.82 -7.38
N ALA A 324 26.87 7.91 -7.98
CA ALA A 324 27.86 8.77 -7.35
C ALA A 324 27.31 9.45 -6.08
N ASN A 325 26.05 9.90 -6.11
CA ASN A 325 25.38 10.45 -4.92
C ASN A 325 25.18 9.37 -3.83
N GLN A 326 24.81 8.13 -4.21
CA GLN A 326 24.69 7.06 -3.23
C GLN A 326 26.04 6.66 -2.62
N ALA A 327 27.11 6.64 -3.43
CA ALA A 327 28.46 6.42 -2.94
C ALA A 327 28.92 7.54 -1.99
N LEU A 328 28.59 8.81 -2.30
CA LEU A 328 28.85 9.95 -1.41
C LEU A 328 28.09 9.80 -0.09
N LYS A 329 26.81 9.45 -0.16
CA LYS A 329 25.97 9.21 1.01
C LYS A 329 26.51 8.07 1.89
N ALA A 330 26.89 6.94 1.28
CA ALA A 330 27.50 5.81 1.97
C ALA A 330 28.81 6.17 2.70
N ASN A 331 29.68 6.98 2.06
CA ASN A 331 30.98 7.32 2.61
C ASN A 331 30.96 8.49 3.60
N SER A 332 29.94 9.37 3.56
CA SER A 332 29.86 10.59 4.38
C SER A 332 28.91 10.47 5.58
N LEU A 333 27.75 9.80 5.43
CA LEU A 333 26.70 9.75 6.43
C LEU A 333 26.66 8.45 7.23
N PHE A 334 26.95 7.31 6.60
CA PHE A 334 26.79 6.00 7.20
C PHE A 334 28.09 5.49 7.83
N GLN A 335 28.04 5.09 9.07
CA GLN A 335 29.18 4.60 9.84
C GLN A 335 29.00 3.15 10.23
N ARG A 336 30.05 2.35 10.01
CA ARG A 336 30.11 0.97 10.48
C ARG A 336 29.97 0.92 12.01
N ASP A 337 29.33 -0.13 12.50
CA ASP A 337 29.05 -0.41 13.92
C ASP A 337 28.08 0.60 14.59
N ARG A 338 27.52 1.56 13.82
CA ARG A 338 26.49 2.48 14.25
C ARG A 338 25.21 2.31 13.42
N ASP A 339 25.32 2.48 12.11
CA ASP A 339 24.18 2.44 11.18
C ASP A 339 24.04 1.05 10.51
N TYR A 340 25.14 0.30 10.42
CA TYR A 340 25.21 -1.06 9.90
C TYR A 340 26.42 -1.81 10.45
N ILE A 341 26.39 -3.14 10.36
CA ILE A 341 27.54 -4.00 10.67
C ILE A 341 27.87 -4.87 9.44
N VAL A 342 29.12 -5.35 9.41
CA VAL A 342 29.55 -6.37 8.44
C VAL A 342 29.74 -7.69 9.18
N LYS A 343 28.93 -8.70 8.83
CA LYS A 343 28.98 -10.04 9.43
C LYS A 343 28.83 -11.11 8.35
N ALA A 344 29.73 -12.09 8.38
CA ALA A 344 29.78 -13.18 7.40
C ALA A 344 29.84 -12.71 5.92
N GLY A 345 30.53 -11.60 5.64
CA GLY A 345 30.64 -11.04 4.29
C GLY A 345 29.39 -10.31 3.80
N GLN A 346 28.45 -9.95 4.69
CA GLN A 346 27.24 -9.21 4.35
C GLN A 346 27.10 -7.96 5.21
N VAL A 347 26.58 -6.90 4.62
CA VAL A 347 26.17 -5.68 5.30
C VAL A 347 24.79 -5.91 5.92
N ILE A 348 24.63 -5.69 7.22
CA ILE A 348 23.38 -5.85 7.96
C ILE A 348 23.03 -4.52 8.62
N LEU A 349 21.82 -4.04 8.39
CA LEU A 349 21.35 -2.79 9.00
C LEU A 349 21.21 -2.92 10.51
N ILE A 350 21.45 -1.78 11.19
CA ILE A 350 21.12 -1.59 12.60
C ILE A 350 19.95 -0.62 12.68
N ASP A 351 18.88 -1.02 13.35
CA ASP A 351 17.75 -0.14 13.67
C ASP A 351 18.22 1.00 14.58
N GLU A 352 18.02 2.22 14.13
CA GLU A 352 18.45 3.45 14.83
C GLU A 352 17.79 3.60 16.22
N PHE A 353 16.55 3.14 16.39
CA PHE A 353 15.78 3.30 17.62
C PHE A 353 16.01 2.16 18.61
N THR A 354 16.15 0.94 18.12
CA THR A 354 16.27 -0.24 18.97
C THR A 354 17.69 -0.77 19.10
N GLY A 355 18.61 -0.34 18.22
CA GLY A 355 19.97 -0.86 18.13
C GLY A 355 20.07 -2.34 17.73
N ARG A 356 18.98 -2.92 17.20
CA ARG A 356 18.90 -4.33 16.81
C ARG A 356 19.34 -4.51 15.36
N MET A 357 19.99 -5.64 15.11
CA MET A 357 20.35 -6.05 13.74
C MET A 357 19.08 -6.46 12.98
N MET A 358 18.88 -5.88 11.81
CA MET A 358 17.75 -6.20 10.93
C MET A 358 18.20 -7.15 9.83
N HIS A 359 18.08 -8.46 10.07
CA HIS A 359 18.40 -9.46 9.07
C HIS A 359 17.38 -9.45 7.94
N GLY A 360 17.86 -9.48 6.70
CA GLY A 360 17.01 -9.52 5.49
C GLY A 360 16.54 -8.15 5.00
N ARG A 361 16.70 -7.07 5.77
CA ARG A 361 16.46 -5.70 5.32
C ARG A 361 17.67 -5.12 4.60
N ARG A 362 17.40 -4.39 3.53
CA ARG A 362 18.41 -3.68 2.74
C ARG A 362 18.00 -2.22 2.59
N PHE A 363 18.98 -1.33 2.45
CA PHE A 363 18.71 0.04 2.02
C PHE A 363 18.27 0.05 0.56
N SER A 364 17.34 0.91 0.22
CA SER A 364 16.84 1.10 -1.14
C SER A 364 17.79 1.93 -2.00
N GLU A 365 17.47 2.01 -3.28
CA GLU A 365 18.04 2.96 -4.24
C GLU A 365 19.56 2.82 -4.47
N GLY A 366 20.11 1.61 -4.38
CA GLY A 366 21.56 1.39 -4.59
C GLY A 366 22.44 1.78 -3.39
N LEU A 367 21.87 2.34 -2.29
CA LEU A 367 22.65 2.69 -1.11
C LEU A 367 23.26 1.46 -0.43
N HIS A 368 22.53 0.34 -0.40
CA HIS A 368 23.06 -0.91 0.19
C HIS A 368 24.25 -1.42 -0.59
N GLN A 369 24.17 -1.41 -1.92
CA GLN A 369 25.27 -1.78 -2.81
C GLN A 369 26.45 -0.82 -2.68
N ALA A 370 26.19 0.47 -2.52
CA ALA A 370 27.26 1.45 -2.26
C ALA A 370 27.95 1.20 -0.90
N LEU A 371 27.22 0.70 0.12
CA LEU A 371 27.82 0.27 1.40
C LEU A 371 28.57 -1.06 1.26
N GLU A 372 28.07 -2.00 0.47
CA GLU A 372 28.76 -3.25 0.14
C GLU A 372 30.09 -2.95 -0.61
N ALA A 373 30.08 -2.02 -1.58
CA ALA A 373 31.29 -1.52 -2.25
C ALA A 373 32.26 -0.86 -1.27
N LYS A 374 31.74 0.02 -0.39
CA LYS A 374 32.53 0.73 0.63
C LYS A 374 33.28 -0.26 1.56
N GLU A 375 32.61 -1.33 1.95
CA GLU A 375 33.16 -2.34 2.87
C GLU A 375 33.92 -3.48 2.13
N HIS A 376 34.00 -3.40 0.80
CA HIS A 376 34.65 -4.42 -0.06
C HIS A 376 34.12 -5.85 0.16
N VAL A 377 32.82 -5.96 0.36
CA VAL A 377 32.10 -7.25 0.39
C VAL A 377 31.48 -7.53 -0.96
N GLU A 378 30.99 -8.76 -1.17
CA GLU A 378 30.31 -9.14 -2.40
C GLU A 378 29.06 -8.28 -2.59
N ILE A 379 29.00 -7.54 -3.70
CA ILE A 379 27.86 -6.68 -4.03
C ILE A 379 26.74 -7.59 -4.55
N GLN A 380 25.63 -7.60 -3.83
CA GLN A 380 24.48 -8.39 -4.23
C GLN A 380 23.67 -7.66 -5.31
N PRO A 381 23.05 -8.39 -6.25
CA PRO A 381 22.25 -7.78 -7.30
C PRO A 381 21.23 -6.78 -6.73
N GLU A 382 21.05 -5.68 -7.43
CA GLU A 382 20.02 -4.69 -7.12
C GLU A 382 18.66 -5.22 -7.57
N ASN A 383 17.63 -5.00 -6.77
CA ASN A 383 16.26 -5.23 -7.22
C ASN A 383 15.80 -4.04 -8.04
N GLN A 384 15.57 -4.27 -9.32
CA GLN A 384 15.02 -3.26 -10.22
C GLN A 384 13.51 -3.26 -10.20
N THR A 385 12.90 -2.09 -10.27
CA THR A 385 11.46 -1.94 -10.49
C THR A 385 11.11 -2.48 -11.88
N LEU A 386 10.33 -3.56 -11.92
CA LEU A 386 9.81 -4.14 -13.16
C LEU A 386 8.50 -3.46 -13.58
N ALA A 387 7.64 -3.17 -12.64
CA ALA A 387 6.40 -2.45 -12.84
C ALA A 387 5.98 -1.71 -11.57
N SER A 388 5.34 -0.58 -11.71
CA SER A 388 4.82 0.19 -10.58
C SER A 388 3.54 0.92 -10.95
N ILE A 389 2.66 1.14 -9.97
CA ILE A 389 1.47 1.97 -10.12
C ILE A 389 1.09 2.54 -8.75
N THR A 390 0.64 3.80 -8.71
CA THR A 390 0.06 4.36 -7.49
C THR A 390 -1.40 3.92 -7.35
N PHE A 391 -1.91 3.84 -6.11
CA PHE A 391 -3.33 3.55 -5.88
C PHE A 391 -4.23 4.57 -6.56
N GLN A 392 -3.81 5.84 -6.58
CA GLN A 392 -4.55 6.89 -7.26
C GLN A 392 -4.77 6.55 -8.73
N ASN A 393 -3.71 6.17 -9.43
CA ASN A 393 -3.78 5.85 -10.85
C ASN A 393 -4.45 4.50 -11.11
N TYR A 394 -4.28 3.51 -10.22
CA TYR A 394 -4.99 2.24 -10.33
C TYR A 394 -6.51 2.43 -10.23
N PHE A 395 -7.01 3.13 -9.20
CA PHE A 395 -8.45 3.31 -9.02
C PHE A 395 -9.08 4.25 -10.06
N ARG A 396 -8.30 5.10 -10.74
CA ARG A 396 -8.74 5.88 -11.89
C ARG A 396 -8.98 5.04 -13.15
N LEU A 397 -8.56 3.79 -13.20
CA LEU A 397 -8.86 2.87 -14.30
C LEU A 397 -10.34 2.46 -14.35
N TYR A 398 -11.02 2.48 -13.20
CA TYR A 398 -12.43 2.12 -13.16
C TYR A 398 -13.30 3.16 -13.85
N GLU A 399 -14.17 2.70 -14.75
CA GLU A 399 -15.17 3.57 -15.41
C GLU A 399 -16.10 4.21 -14.36
N LYS A 400 -16.36 3.49 -13.28
CA LYS A 400 -17.18 3.93 -12.16
C LYS A 400 -16.55 3.53 -10.85
N LEU A 401 -16.18 4.50 -10.04
CA LEU A 401 -15.60 4.33 -8.72
C LEU A 401 -16.56 4.85 -7.66
N ALA A 402 -16.72 4.10 -6.57
CA ALA A 402 -17.47 4.52 -5.40
C ALA A 402 -16.73 4.13 -4.12
N GLY A 403 -17.04 4.78 -3.02
CA GLY A 403 -16.41 4.46 -1.75
C GLY A 403 -17.34 4.61 -0.57
N MET A 404 -17.05 3.91 0.51
CA MET A 404 -17.77 4.03 1.77
C MET A 404 -16.82 4.08 2.97
N THR A 405 -17.14 4.92 3.93
CA THR A 405 -16.40 5.04 5.20
C THR A 405 -17.27 5.76 6.24
N GLY A 406 -16.80 5.81 7.48
CA GLY A 406 -17.44 6.61 8.56
C GLY A 406 -16.95 8.06 8.66
N THR A 407 -15.92 8.46 7.89
CA THR A 407 -15.11 9.67 8.14
C THR A 407 -14.52 10.31 6.89
N ALA A 408 -15.27 10.46 5.80
CA ALA A 408 -14.76 11.04 4.55
C ALA A 408 -14.86 12.57 4.46
N VAL A 409 -15.81 13.20 5.16
CA VAL A 409 -16.10 14.65 5.03
C VAL A 409 -14.89 15.52 5.33
N THR A 410 -14.02 15.10 6.26
CA THR A 410 -12.79 15.84 6.59
C THR A 410 -11.83 15.97 5.42
N GLU A 411 -11.83 15.00 4.52
CA GLU A 411 -10.95 14.89 3.35
C GLU A 411 -11.71 15.05 2.02
N ALA A 412 -12.94 15.61 2.06
CA ALA A 412 -13.81 15.72 0.89
C ALA A 412 -13.17 16.47 -0.29
N ASN A 413 -12.33 17.48 -0.01
CA ASN A 413 -11.61 18.22 -1.04
C ASN A 413 -10.57 17.34 -1.74
N GLU A 414 -9.86 16.49 -0.99
CA GLU A 414 -8.87 15.57 -1.55
C GLU A 414 -9.53 14.51 -2.42
N PHE A 415 -10.64 13.93 -1.98
CA PHE A 415 -11.41 12.99 -2.79
C PHE A 415 -11.92 13.60 -4.11
N MET A 416 -12.34 14.85 -4.05
CA MET A 416 -12.78 15.56 -5.26
C MET A 416 -11.61 15.90 -6.19
N ASP A 417 -10.50 16.43 -5.65
CA ASP A 417 -9.35 16.88 -6.44
C ASP A 417 -8.60 15.72 -7.12
N ILE A 418 -8.44 14.60 -6.41
CA ILE A 418 -7.64 13.48 -6.89
C ILE A 418 -8.47 12.47 -7.67
N TYR A 419 -9.66 12.10 -7.15
CA TYR A 419 -10.47 11.00 -7.70
C TYR A 419 -11.77 11.45 -8.35
N GLY A 420 -12.14 12.74 -8.26
CA GLY A 420 -13.43 13.24 -8.74
C GLY A 420 -14.63 12.75 -7.93
N LEU A 421 -14.40 12.25 -6.71
CA LEU A 421 -15.42 11.66 -5.87
C LEU A 421 -16.08 12.69 -4.95
N ASP A 422 -17.40 12.86 -5.09
CA ASP A 422 -18.23 13.70 -4.21
C ASP A 422 -18.60 12.92 -2.95
N VAL A 423 -18.51 13.55 -1.77
CA VAL A 423 -18.83 12.94 -0.47
C VAL A 423 -20.24 13.32 -0.05
N ILE A 424 -21.08 12.33 0.26
CA ILE A 424 -22.43 12.49 0.76
C ILE A 424 -22.52 11.93 2.17
N GLU A 425 -22.77 12.79 3.14
CA GLU A 425 -23.02 12.36 4.52
C GLU A 425 -24.46 11.85 4.67
N VAL A 426 -24.59 10.54 4.91
CA VAL A 426 -25.87 9.86 5.12
C VAL A 426 -26.22 9.92 6.61
N PRO A 427 -27.44 10.34 6.99
CA PRO A 427 -27.82 10.38 8.39
C PRO A 427 -27.86 8.99 9.03
N THR A 428 -27.62 8.91 10.32
CA THR A 428 -27.72 7.66 11.09
C THR A 428 -29.17 7.20 11.20
N ASN A 429 -29.39 5.89 11.26
CA ASN A 429 -30.73 5.30 11.44
C ASN A 429 -31.35 5.70 12.78
N MET A 430 -30.56 5.68 13.86
CA MET A 430 -30.92 6.14 15.19
C MET A 430 -30.06 7.34 15.58
N PRO A 431 -30.61 8.29 16.38
CA PRO A 431 -29.82 9.41 16.89
C PRO A 431 -28.63 8.92 17.72
N ILE A 432 -27.49 9.59 17.57
CA ILE A 432 -26.28 9.28 18.34
C ILE A 432 -26.48 9.68 19.79
N ALA A 433 -26.40 8.70 20.72
CA ALA A 433 -26.52 8.92 22.16
C ALA A 433 -25.15 8.99 22.87
N ARG A 434 -24.04 8.89 22.15
CA ARG A 434 -22.69 9.00 22.71
C ARG A 434 -22.39 10.42 23.18
N ALA A 435 -21.80 10.53 24.38
CA ALA A 435 -21.27 11.78 24.93
C ALA A 435 -19.78 11.92 24.54
N ASP A 436 -19.48 12.90 23.71
CA ASP A 436 -18.10 13.27 23.38
C ASP A 436 -17.64 14.39 24.32
N GLU A 437 -16.78 14.05 25.29
CA GLU A 437 -16.29 14.97 26.31
C GLU A 437 -15.16 15.84 25.80
N HIS A 438 -14.90 16.96 26.50
CA HIS A 438 -13.75 17.80 26.20
C HIS A 438 -12.45 17.09 26.55
N ASP A 439 -11.42 17.38 25.77
CA ASP A 439 -10.08 16.86 26.00
C ASP A 439 -9.51 17.37 27.33
N GLU A 440 -8.79 16.51 28.04
CA GLU A 440 -8.00 16.90 29.21
C GLU A 440 -6.54 17.02 28.85
N VAL A 441 -5.94 18.19 29.09
CA VAL A 441 -4.55 18.45 28.77
C VAL A 441 -3.74 18.57 30.05
N TYR A 442 -2.74 17.70 30.18
CA TYR A 442 -1.79 17.65 31.31
C TYR A 442 -0.44 18.23 30.87
N ARG A 443 0.36 18.64 31.85
CA ARG A 443 1.70 19.17 31.55
C ARG A 443 2.65 18.07 31.09
N THR A 444 2.64 16.93 31.75
CA THR A 444 3.59 15.84 31.50
C THR A 444 2.88 14.55 31.12
N VAL A 445 3.60 13.67 30.39
CA VAL A 445 3.15 12.31 30.06
C VAL A 445 2.87 11.49 31.33
N LYS A 446 3.61 11.74 32.41
CA LYS A 446 3.43 11.07 33.70
C LYS A 446 2.07 11.38 34.35
N GLU A 447 1.66 12.65 34.34
CA GLU A 447 0.37 13.09 34.89
C GLU A 447 -0.77 12.52 34.04
N LYS A 448 -0.66 12.60 32.71
CA LYS A 448 -1.59 12.00 31.76
C LYS A 448 -1.79 10.50 32.04
N SER A 449 -0.69 9.75 32.18
CA SER A 449 -0.73 8.30 32.42
C SER A 449 -1.42 7.95 33.73
N ARG A 450 -1.22 8.75 34.80
CA ARG A 450 -1.93 8.59 36.09
C ARG A 450 -3.42 8.76 35.93
N ALA A 451 -3.86 9.78 35.18
CA ALA A 451 -5.28 10.04 34.93
C ALA A 451 -5.92 8.92 34.11
N ILE A 452 -5.26 8.45 33.04
CA ILE A 452 -5.74 7.35 32.21
C ILE A 452 -5.91 6.06 33.04
N VAL A 453 -4.91 5.69 33.82
CA VAL A 453 -4.96 4.47 34.67
C VAL A 453 -6.04 4.56 35.73
N ALA A 454 -6.22 5.73 36.36
CA ALA A 454 -7.30 5.97 37.31
C ALA A 454 -8.69 5.82 36.67
N GLU A 455 -8.91 6.40 35.50
CA GLU A 455 -10.17 6.28 34.74
C GLU A 455 -10.47 4.85 34.30
N ILE A 456 -9.45 4.12 33.80
CA ILE A 456 -9.58 2.69 33.43
C ILE A 456 -10.02 1.87 34.65
N ALA A 457 -9.40 2.11 35.81
CA ALA A 457 -9.72 1.40 37.05
C ALA A 457 -11.15 1.71 37.52
N ASP A 458 -11.58 2.95 37.42
CA ASP A 458 -12.95 3.34 37.78
C ASP A 458 -14.00 2.72 36.87
N CYS A 459 -13.77 2.75 35.56
CA CYS A 459 -14.65 2.09 34.60
C CYS A 459 -14.77 0.59 34.87
N ARG A 460 -13.65 -0.08 35.15
CA ARG A 460 -13.66 -1.49 35.50
C ARG A 460 -14.46 -1.74 36.80
N ARG A 461 -14.30 -0.88 37.82
CA ARG A 461 -15.04 -0.95 39.06
C ARG A 461 -16.56 -0.85 38.82
N ARG A 462 -16.98 0.01 37.91
CA ARG A 462 -18.38 0.19 37.51
C ARG A 462 -18.89 -0.88 36.52
N GLY A 463 -18.04 -1.77 36.04
CA GLY A 463 -18.40 -2.75 35.03
C GLY A 463 -18.55 -2.17 33.61
N GLN A 464 -18.06 -0.96 33.37
CA GLN A 464 -18.10 -0.32 32.07
C GLN A 464 -16.96 -0.85 31.17
N PRO A 465 -17.23 -1.35 29.94
CA PRO A 465 -16.18 -1.75 29.00
C PRO A 465 -15.43 -0.52 28.50
N VAL A 466 -14.10 -0.65 28.39
CA VAL A 466 -13.20 0.44 27.97
C VAL A 466 -12.34 0.03 26.80
N LEU A 467 -12.29 0.88 25.78
CA LEU A 467 -11.36 0.81 24.66
C LEU A 467 -10.36 1.98 24.75
N VAL A 468 -9.09 1.68 24.91
CA VAL A 468 -8.01 2.67 24.98
C VAL A 468 -7.28 2.71 23.65
N GLY A 469 -7.35 3.84 22.94
CA GLY A 469 -6.64 4.08 21.69
C GLY A 469 -5.24 4.68 21.93
N THR A 470 -4.20 4.08 21.36
CA THR A 470 -2.82 4.56 21.41
C THR A 470 -2.29 4.81 20.01
N THR A 471 -1.32 5.71 19.85
CA THR A 471 -0.76 6.10 18.55
C THR A 471 0.35 5.17 18.05
N SER A 472 0.96 4.38 18.94
CA SER A 472 2.03 3.44 18.57
C SER A 472 2.00 2.16 19.39
N ILE A 473 2.68 1.12 18.89
CA ILE A 473 2.86 -0.15 19.58
C ILE A 473 3.58 0.07 20.92
N GLU A 474 4.64 0.86 20.93
CA GLU A 474 5.42 1.15 22.15
C GLU A 474 4.58 1.80 23.24
N LYS A 475 3.76 2.80 22.90
CA LYS A 475 2.86 3.46 23.84
C LYS A 475 1.80 2.49 24.40
N SER A 476 1.33 1.54 23.58
CA SER A 476 0.42 0.48 24.03
C SER A 476 1.08 -0.47 25.03
N GLU A 477 2.32 -0.84 24.78
CA GLU A 477 3.12 -1.70 25.67
C GLU A 477 3.50 -0.98 26.97
N GLN A 478 3.87 0.30 26.90
CA GLN A 478 4.14 1.13 28.11
C GLN A 478 2.91 1.23 29.01
N LEU A 479 1.73 1.50 28.45
CA LEU A 479 0.49 1.54 29.22
C LEU A 479 0.16 0.17 29.81
N SER A 480 0.33 -0.90 29.05
CA SER A 480 0.16 -2.27 29.52
C SER A 480 1.09 -2.59 30.70
N ALA A 481 2.36 -2.17 30.61
CA ALA A 481 3.33 -2.36 31.71
C ALA A 481 2.88 -1.64 33.00
N LEU A 482 2.37 -0.39 32.88
CA LEU A 482 1.84 0.35 34.03
C LEU A 482 0.62 -0.33 34.68
N LEU A 483 -0.29 -0.92 33.87
CA LEU A 483 -1.47 -1.63 34.37
C LEU A 483 -1.11 -2.98 35.05
N LYS A 484 0.03 -3.57 34.72
CA LYS A 484 0.57 -4.80 35.33
C LYS A 484 1.41 -4.55 36.58
N ASP A 485 1.89 -3.32 36.80
CA ASP A 485 2.77 -3.01 37.93
C ASP A 485 1.97 -2.80 39.23
N HIS A 486 1.95 -3.79 40.11
CA HIS A 486 1.32 -3.75 41.42
C HIS A 486 1.78 -2.59 42.29
N LYS A 487 3.07 -2.24 42.19
CA LYS A 487 3.65 -1.13 42.97
C LYS A 487 3.11 0.20 42.51
N TYR A 488 3.11 0.40 41.18
CA TYR A 488 2.59 1.62 40.56
C TYR A 488 1.11 1.82 40.87
N ILE A 489 0.29 0.79 40.72
CA ILE A 489 -1.17 0.84 40.98
C ILE A 489 -1.45 1.20 42.44
N ARG A 490 -0.70 0.62 43.38
CA ARG A 490 -0.86 0.96 44.80
C ARG A 490 -0.43 2.39 45.10
N GLU A 491 0.71 2.83 44.57
CA GLU A 491 1.20 4.20 44.74
C GLU A 491 0.21 5.23 44.17
N LEU A 492 -0.36 4.94 43.00
CA LEU A 492 -1.41 5.76 42.39
C LEU A 492 -2.64 5.84 43.30
N GLY A 493 -3.11 4.72 43.85
CA GLY A 493 -4.23 4.71 44.78
C GLY A 493 -3.98 5.55 46.03
N GLN A 494 -2.79 5.45 46.61
CA GLN A 494 -2.38 6.28 47.76
C GLN A 494 -2.30 7.78 47.39
N TYR A 495 -1.83 8.09 46.19
CA TYR A 495 -1.76 9.45 45.69
C TYR A 495 -3.18 10.06 45.54
N LEU A 496 -4.14 9.35 44.98
CA LEU A 496 -5.52 9.80 44.82
C LEU A 496 -6.23 10.00 46.17
N THR A 497 -6.02 9.09 47.13
CA THR A 497 -6.54 9.23 48.47
C THR A 497 -5.97 10.48 49.14
N LYS A 498 -4.67 10.72 49.00
CA LYS A 498 -4.04 11.93 49.55
C LYS A 498 -4.53 13.23 48.92
N GLN A 499 -4.82 13.19 47.57
CA GLN A 499 -5.46 14.32 46.91
C GLN A 499 -6.86 14.57 47.43
N ALA A 500 -7.66 13.54 47.65
CA ALA A 500 -8.98 13.64 48.23
C ALA A 500 -8.96 14.29 49.64
N ASP A 501 -7.98 13.95 50.48
CA ASP A 501 -7.80 14.53 51.79
C ASP A 501 -7.41 16.03 51.74
N GLY A 502 -6.81 16.48 50.64
CA GLY A 502 -6.46 17.89 50.40
C GLY A 502 -7.63 18.78 49.96
N LEU A 503 -8.75 18.21 49.51
CA LEU A 503 -9.92 18.94 49.04
C LEU A 503 -10.72 19.51 50.22
N LYS A 504 -11.26 20.72 50.02
CA LYS A 504 -12.07 21.41 51.05
C LYS A 504 -13.47 20.83 51.10
N ASP A 505 -13.98 20.63 52.33
CA ASP A 505 -15.35 20.19 52.57
C ASP A 505 -16.35 21.20 52.01
N GLY A 506 -17.39 20.72 51.35
CA GLY A 506 -18.50 21.52 50.83
C GLY A 506 -18.78 21.34 49.35
N LYS A 507 -18.26 22.19 48.48
CA LYS A 507 -18.54 22.14 47.04
C LYS A 507 -17.83 20.95 46.31
N GLU A 508 -16.84 20.35 46.94
CA GLU A 508 -15.97 19.30 46.35
C GLU A 508 -16.21 17.90 46.99
N ASP A 509 -17.24 17.78 47.86
CA ASP A 509 -17.54 16.51 48.57
C ASP A 509 -17.78 15.33 47.64
N GLN A 510 -18.42 15.55 46.48
CA GLN A 510 -18.65 14.50 45.50
C GLN A 510 -17.33 14.03 44.86
N LEU A 511 -16.47 14.95 44.44
CA LEU A 511 -15.14 14.65 43.89
C LEU A 511 -14.26 13.94 44.91
N LYS A 512 -14.32 14.41 46.19
CA LYS A 512 -13.59 13.78 47.30
C LYS A 512 -14.01 12.33 47.54
N ALA A 513 -15.34 12.08 47.46
CA ALA A 513 -15.87 10.72 47.59
C ALA A 513 -15.45 9.83 46.43
N GLU A 514 -15.50 10.33 45.20
CA GLU A 514 -15.06 9.59 44.00
C GLU A 514 -13.57 9.25 44.05
N LEU A 515 -12.70 10.22 44.33
CA LEU A 515 -11.25 9.99 44.46
C LEU A 515 -10.90 8.97 45.56
N ASN A 516 -11.59 9.02 46.70
CA ASN A 516 -11.42 8.06 47.78
C ASN A 516 -11.88 6.64 47.39
N GLN A 517 -12.98 6.53 46.64
CA GLN A 517 -13.44 5.22 46.14
C GLN A 517 -12.46 4.62 45.14
N ILE A 518 -12.00 5.42 44.16
CA ILE A 518 -11.02 4.98 43.18
C ILE A 518 -9.67 4.65 43.85
N GLY A 519 -9.19 5.53 44.73
CA GLY A 519 -7.96 5.35 45.47
C GLY A 519 -7.96 4.06 46.31
N SER A 520 -9.04 3.82 47.06
CA SER A 520 -9.20 2.59 47.86
C SER A 520 -9.25 1.33 46.99
N TYR A 521 -9.93 1.39 45.85
CA TYR A 521 -10.01 0.30 44.87
C TYR A 521 -8.62 -0.04 44.29
N LEU A 522 -7.87 0.96 43.87
CA LEU A 522 -6.50 0.79 43.34
C LEU A 522 -5.52 0.24 44.40
N VAL A 523 -5.61 0.72 45.66
CA VAL A 523 -4.80 0.16 46.75
C VAL A 523 -5.10 -1.33 46.98
N GLY A 524 -6.37 -1.70 46.87
CA GLY A 524 -6.83 -3.09 46.95
C GLY A 524 -6.24 -3.96 45.82
N LEU A 525 -6.32 -3.49 44.57
CA LEU A 525 -5.76 -4.17 43.40
C LEU A 525 -4.24 -4.32 43.47
N GLY A 526 -3.54 -3.29 43.92
CA GLY A 526 -2.06 -3.30 44.08
C GLY A 526 -1.55 -4.03 45.32
N SER A 527 -2.41 -4.72 46.09
CA SER A 527 -1.99 -5.46 47.28
C SER A 527 -1.15 -6.70 46.90
N LYS A 528 -0.17 -7.06 47.76
CA LYS A 528 0.73 -8.20 47.52
C LYS A 528 0.04 -9.58 47.49
N ASN A 529 -1.23 -9.65 47.87
CA ASN A 529 -1.99 -10.89 47.96
C ASN A 529 -2.91 -11.13 46.74
N SER A 530 -2.92 -10.24 45.72
CA SER A 530 -3.65 -10.45 44.49
C SER A 530 -2.85 -11.33 43.52
N GLU A 531 -3.38 -12.49 43.18
CA GLU A 531 -2.84 -13.31 42.10
C GLU A 531 -3.23 -12.72 40.73
N GLY A 532 -2.30 -12.67 39.79
CA GLY A 532 -2.50 -12.15 38.42
C GLY A 532 -2.28 -10.64 38.29
N ASP A 533 -2.54 -10.11 37.09
CA ASP A 533 -2.39 -8.68 36.77
C ASP A 533 -3.36 -7.82 37.62
N PRO A 534 -2.91 -6.71 38.23
CA PRO A 534 -3.77 -5.83 39.04
C PRO A 534 -4.99 -5.33 38.26
N VAL A 535 -4.78 -4.89 37.01
CA VAL A 535 -5.82 -4.54 36.06
C VAL A 535 -5.73 -5.44 34.84
N PRO A 536 -6.45 -6.58 34.82
CA PRO A 536 -6.49 -7.47 33.67
C PRO A 536 -6.98 -6.72 32.44
N HIS A 537 -6.22 -6.81 31.34
CA HIS A 537 -6.51 -6.15 30.09
C HIS A 537 -5.96 -6.95 28.92
N GLN A 538 -6.44 -6.63 27.74
CA GLN A 538 -5.97 -7.21 26.47
C GLN A 538 -5.30 -6.11 25.64
N VAL A 539 -4.20 -6.45 24.95
CA VAL A 539 -3.48 -5.53 24.07
C VAL A 539 -3.67 -6.02 22.65
N LEU A 540 -4.11 -5.10 21.80
CA LEU A 540 -4.36 -5.31 20.40
C LEU A 540 -3.44 -4.39 19.59
N ASN A 541 -2.42 -4.97 18.98
CA ASN A 541 -1.48 -4.28 18.10
C ASN A 541 -1.08 -5.20 16.95
N ALA A 542 -0.31 -4.71 15.99
CA ALA A 542 0.09 -5.44 14.79
C ALA A 542 0.88 -6.75 15.07
N ARG A 543 1.32 -7.00 16.31
CA ARG A 543 1.98 -8.26 16.70
C ARG A 543 1.01 -9.39 17.02
N TYR A 544 -0.30 -9.12 17.16
CA TYR A 544 -1.32 -10.09 17.59
C TYR A 544 -2.48 -10.19 16.61
N HIS A 545 -2.21 -10.18 15.32
CA HIS A 545 -3.22 -10.17 14.26
C HIS A 545 -4.20 -11.36 14.31
N GLU A 546 -3.71 -12.57 14.59
CA GLU A 546 -4.58 -13.76 14.69
C GLU A 546 -5.57 -13.66 15.87
N GLN A 547 -5.16 -13.03 16.96
CA GLN A 547 -6.00 -12.84 18.15
C GLN A 547 -6.91 -11.62 18.05
N GLU A 548 -6.74 -10.81 17.04
CA GLU A 548 -7.46 -9.54 16.86
C GLU A 548 -8.97 -9.75 16.88
N ALA A 549 -9.48 -10.66 16.09
CA ALA A 549 -10.91 -10.96 16.00
C ALA A 549 -11.47 -11.45 17.35
N HIS A 550 -10.69 -12.26 18.08
CA HIS A 550 -11.07 -12.75 19.40
C HIS A 550 -11.11 -11.62 20.44
N ILE A 551 -10.07 -10.79 20.48
CA ILE A 551 -9.96 -9.66 21.42
C ILE A 551 -11.12 -8.67 21.19
N ILE A 552 -11.40 -8.33 19.92
CA ILE A 552 -12.48 -7.40 19.58
C ILE A 552 -13.85 -8.00 19.90
N ALA A 553 -14.05 -9.28 19.64
CA ALA A 553 -15.29 -9.98 19.99
C ALA A 553 -15.60 -9.91 21.50
N GLN A 554 -14.57 -9.78 22.35
CA GLN A 554 -14.70 -9.66 23.80
C GLN A 554 -14.68 -8.22 24.33
N ALA A 555 -14.26 -7.25 23.52
CA ALA A 555 -14.05 -5.86 23.97
C ALA A 555 -15.31 -5.16 24.48
N GLY A 556 -16.51 -5.62 24.12
CA GLY A 556 -17.80 -5.10 24.60
C GLY A 556 -18.35 -5.78 25.84
N VAL A 557 -17.66 -6.74 26.44
CA VAL A 557 -18.08 -7.44 27.65
C VAL A 557 -17.94 -6.51 28.88
N PRO A 558 -18.88 -6.51 29.84
CA PRO A 558 -18.80 -5.64 31.02
C PRO A 558 -17.46 -5.73 31.75
N GLY A 559 -16.85 -4.56 32.01
CA GLY A 559 -15.60 -4.43 32.76
C GLY A 559 -14.33 -4.87 32.01
N THR A 560 -14.43 -5.19 30.72
CA THR A 560 -13.25 -5.51 29.90
C THR A 560 -12.47 -4.24 29.56
N VAL A 561 -11.14 -4.33 29.64
CA VAL A 561 -10.20 -3.27 29.23
C VAL A 561 -9.44 -3.75 28.01
N THR A 562 -9.53 -3.03 26.90
CA THR A 562 -8.81 -3.32 25.66
C THR A 562 -7.96 -2.12 25.28
N ILE A 563 -6.65 -2.33 25.12
CA ILE A 563 -5.71 -1.32 24.62
C ILE A 563 -5.47 -1.64 23.15
N ALA A 564 -5.80 -0.72 22.25
CA ALA A 564 -5.66 -0.93 20.82
C ALA A 564 -4.77 0.16 20.19
N THR A 565 -3.89 -0.22 19.27
CA THR A 565 -3.26 0.73 18.37
C THR A 565 -4.26 1.18 17.31
N ASN A 566 -3.98 2.30 16.67
CA ASN A 566 -4.92 3.04 15.84
C ASN A 566 -5.61 2.22 14.74
N MET A 567 -4.88 1.33 14.06
CA MET A 567 -5.40 0.52 12.94
C MET A 567 -6.02 -0.81 13.40
N ALA A 568 -5.74 -1.25 14.61
CA ALA A 568 -6.20 -2.54 15.11
C ALA A 568 -7.72 -2.57 15.30
N GLY A 569 -8.35 -3.62 14.81
CA GLY A 569 -9.79 -3.81 14.87
C GLY A 569 -10.61 -3.02 13.84
N ARG A 570 -9.99 -2.44 12.83
CA ARG A 570 -10.71 -1.76 11.75
C ARG A 570 -11.55 -2.76 10.94
N GLY A 571 -12.73 -2.35 10.49
CA GLY A 571 -13.66 -3.24 9.78
C GLY A 571 -14.38 -4.28 10.65
N THR A 572 -14.07 -4.36 11.96
CA THR A 572 -14.74 -5.25 12.91
C THR A 572 -15.61 -4.47 13.88
N ASP A 573 -16.79 -5.03 14.19
CA ASP A 573 -17.76 -4.41 15.07
C ASP A 573 -17.57 -4.82 16.54
N ILE A 574 -17.53 -3.86 17.47
CA ILE A 574 -17.53 -4.13 18.91
C ILE A 574 -18.98 -4.19 19.38
N GLN A 575 -19.46 -5.38 19.67
CA GLN A 575 -20.82 -5.61 20.16
C GLN A 575 -20.83 -5.60 21.69
N LEU A 576 -21.73 -4.82 22.27
CA LEU A 576 -21.90 -4.80 23.72
C LEU A 576 -22.42 -6.16 24.21
N GLY A 577 -21.76 -6.72 25.23
CA GLY A 577 -22.03 -8.06 25.76
C GLY A 577 -21.19 -9.17 25.11
N GLY A 578 -20.47 -8.85 24.02
CA GLY A 578 -19.66 -9.80 23.22
C GLY A 578 -20.35 -10.22 21.92
N ASN A 579 -19.59 -10.86 21.05
CA ASN A 579 -20.09 -11.33 19.75
C ASN A 579 -20.60 -12.80 19.85
N PRO A 580 -21.93 -13.04 19.67
CA PRO A 580 -22.49 -14.39 19.81
C PRO A 580 -22.03 -15.35 18.71
N ASP A 581 -21.86 -14.88 17.49
CA ASP A 581 -21.47 -15.72 16.35
C ASP A 581 -20.01 -16.18 16.49
N TYR A 582 -19.14 -15.33 16.99
CA TYR A 582 -17.76 -15.67 17.28
C TYR A 582 -17.68 -16.75 18.39
N ARG A 583 -18.39 -16.55 19.48
CA ARG A 583 -18.44 -17.51 20.59
C ARG A 583 -19.01 -18.86 20.17
N LEU A 584 -19.96 -18.86 19.24
CA LEU A 584 -20.50 -20.10 18.70
C LEU A 584 -19.46 -20.84 17.84
N ARG A 585 -18.69 -20.12 17.02
CA ARG A 585 -17.60 -20.70 16.22
C ARG A 585 -16.51 -21.31 17.10
N ASP A 586 -16.06 -20.57 18.13
CA ASP A 586 -15.09 -21.08 19.10
C ASP A 586 -15.58 -22.38 19.73
N TRP A 587 -16.81 -22.39 20.19
CA TRP A 587 -17.41 -23.59 20.77
C TRP A 587 -17.47 -24.75 19.76
N MET A 588 -17.84 -24.48 18.51
CA MET A 588 -17.86 -25.48 17.44
C MET A 588 -16.47 -26.03 17.15
N SER A 589 -15.46 -25.16 17.13
CA SER A 589 -14.06 -25.54 16.93
C SER A 589 -13.54 -26.42 18.07
N GLU A 590 -13.81 -26.04 19.32
CA GLU A 590 -13.46 -26.85 20.50
C GLU A 590 -14.17 -28.21 20.50
N ALA A 591 -15.48 -28.24 20.20
CA ALA A 591 -16.25 -29.48 20.13
C ALA A 591 -15.77 -30.40 19.00
N SER A 592 -15.33 -29.86 17.88
CA SER A 592 -14.79 -30.63 16.74
C SER A 592 -13.38 -31.16 17.00
N SER A 593 -12.59 -30.51 17.87
CA SER A 593 -11.24 -30.97 18.25
C SER A 593 -11.24 -32.30 19.00
N ASP A 594 -12.36 -32.63 19.66
CA ASP A 594 -12.58 -33.91 20.34
C ASP A 594 -13.05 -35.06 19.40
N GLY A 595 -13.05 -34.81 18.06
CA GLY A 595 -13.31 -35.84 17.05
C GLY A 595 -14.79 -36.14 16.77
N ASN A 596 -15.73 -35.40 17.37
CA ASN A 596 -17.15 -35.51 17.13
C ASN A 596 -17.72 -34.16 16.67
N GLU A 597 -18.24 -34.09 15.45
CA GLU A 597 -19.01 -32.91 15.03
C GLU A 597 -20.25 -32.74 15.92
N PRO A 598 -20.49 -31.54 16.47
CA PRO A 598 -21.66 -31.30 17.31
C PRO A 598 -22.97 -31.50 16.53
N THR A 599 -23.95 -32.17 17.13
CA THR A 599 -25.25 -32.37 16.49
C THR A 599 -25.98 -31.05 16.27
N PRO A 600 -26.83 -30.95 15.23
CA PRO A 600 -27.62 -29.72 14.97
C PRO A 600 -28.43 -29.25 16.17
N GLU A 601 -28.92 -30.16 16.99
CA GLU A 601 -29.69 -29.87 18.21
C GLU A 601 -28.79 -29.30 19.31
N ALA A 602 -27.56 -29.81 19.47
CA ALA A 602 -26.57 -29.27 20.42
C ALA A 602 -26.14 -27.87 20.02
N THR A 603 -25.89 -27.65 18.74
CA THR A 603 -25.54 -26.35 18.18
C THR A 603 -26.67 -25.32 18.40
N THR A 604 -27.93 -25.73 18.22
CA THR A 604 -29.08 -24.83 18.45
C THR A 604 -29.22 -24.46 19.93
N ARG A 605 -29.09 -25.41 20.84
CA ARG A 605 -29.16 -25.16 22.29
C ARG A 605 -28.03 -24.25 22.76
N GLU A 606 -26.81 -24.48 22.26
CA GLU A 606 -25.67 -23.66 22.64
C GLU A 606 -25.80 -22.24 22.07
N ARG A 607 -26.29 -22.08 20.83
CA ARG A 607 -26.61 -20.78 20.25
C ARG A 607 -27.61 -20.01 21.12
N GLU A 608 -28.70 -20.63 21.56
CA GLU A 608 -29.69 -19.98 22.45
C GLU A 608 -29.07 -19.59 23.79
N ARG A 609 -28.22 -20.44 24.36
CA ARG A 609 -27.48 -20.15 25.60
C ARG A 609 -26.57 -18.95 25.45
N ILE A 610 -25.77 -18.93 24.39
CA ILE A 610 -24.85 -17.85 24.11
C ILE A 610 -25.61 -16.55 23.88
N GLN A 611 -26.71 -16.57 23.12
CA GLN A 611 -27.52 -15.38 22.86
C GLN A 611 -28.12 -14.81 24.16
N SER A 612 -28.60 -15.68 25.04
CA SER A 612 -29.14 -15.25 26.34
C SER A 612 -28.08 -14.61 27.24
N ASP A 613 -26.86 -15.21 27.30
CA ASP A 613 -25.73 -14.69 28.08
C ASP A 613 -25.26 -13.34 27.54
N VAL A 614 -25.14 -13.23 26.22
CA VAL A 614 -24.75 -11.95 25.56
C VAL A 614 -25.82 -10.87 25.81
N ALA A 615 -27.08 -11.21 25.73
CA ALA A 615 -28.17 -10.27 26.01
C ALA A 615 -28.15 -9.74 27.45
N GLU A 616 -27.82 -10.60 28.42
CA GLU A 616 -27.67 -10.21 29.82
C GLU A 616 -26.45 -9.29 30.01
N LYS A 617 -25.30 -9.68 29.47
CA LYS A 617 -24.08 -8.88 29.50
C LYS A 617 -24.24 -7.53 28.79
N LYS A 618 -25.00 -7.51 27.69
CA LYS A 618 -25.36 -6.26 26.99
C LYS A 618 -26.14 -5.33 27.89
N ARG A 619 -27.15 -5.85 28.63
CA ARG A 619 -27.92 -5.04 29.57
C ARG A 619 -27.04 -4.44 30.68
N GLN A 620 -26.09 -5.23 31.20
CA GLN A 620 -25.13 -4.76 32.21
C GLN A 620 -24.21 -3.66 31.66
N ALA A 621 -23.65 -3.84 30.46
CA ALA A 621 -22.81 -2.85 29.80
C ALA A 621 -23.57 -1.53 29.52
N LEU A 622 -24.84 -1.64 29.07
CA LEU A 622 -25.69 -0.48 28.83
C LEU A 622 -26.01 0.27 30.15
N ALA A 623 -26.30 -0.46 31.23
CA ALA A 623 -26.52 0.14 32.54
C ALA A 623 -25.29 0.83 33.11
N ALA A 624 -24.07 0.36 32.75
CA ALA A 624 -22.79 0.98 33.11
C ALA A 624 -22.46 2.21 32.25
N GLY A 625 -23.24 2.52 31.22
CA GLY A 625 -23.04 3.69 30.33
C GLY A 625 -22.51 3.34 28.94
N GLY A 626 -22.51 2.07 28.54
CA GLY A 626 -22.02 1.58 27.26
C GLY A 626 -20.50 1.59 27.13
N LEU A 627 -19.98 1.45 25.92
CA LEU A 627 -18.53 1.45 25.66
C LEU A 627 -17.93 2.85 25.88
N TYR A 628 -16.88 2.91 26.68
CA TYR A 628 -16.09 4.13 26.85
C TYR A 628 -14.82 4.06 26.03
N VAL A 629 -14.59 5.07 25.19
CA VAL A 629 -13.40 5.22 24.36
C VAL A 629 -12.48 6.26 24.95
N ILE A 630 -11.27 5.87 25.30
CA ILE A 630 -10.21 6.74 25.81
C ILE A 630 -9.14 6.88 24.73
N GLY A 631 -8.91 8.11 24.25
CA GLY A 631 -7.76 8.42 23.41
C GLY A 631 -6.58 8.88 24.26
N THR A 632 -5.41 8.27 24.10
CA THR A 632 -4.22 8.66 24.87
C THR A 632 -3.50 9.86 24.27
N GLU A 633 -3.75 10.17 23.00
CA GLU A 633 -3.21 11.30 22.25
C GLU A 633 -4.15 11.66 21.10
N ARG A 634 -3.97 12.86 20.53
CA ARG A 634 -4.56 13.23 19.25
C ARG A 634 -3.67 12.73 18.11
N HIS A 635 -4.29 12.19 17.08
CA HIS A 635 -3.61 11.79 15.87
C HIS A 635 -3.32 12.97 14.95
N GLU A 636 -2.47 12.79 13.96
CA GLU A 636 -2.18 13.80 12.95
C GLU A 636 -3.42 14.20 12.13
N SER A 637 -4.37 13.28 11.94
CA SER A 637 -5.63 13.52 11.24
C SER A 637 -6.82 13.41 12.20
N ARG A 638 -7.73 14.41 12.11
CA ARG A 638 -9.02 14.42 12.82
C ARG A 638 -9.90 13.22 12.46
N ARG A 639 -9.73 12.71 11.26
CA ARG A 639 -10.43 11.54 10.75
C ARG A 639 -10.17 10.31 11.63
N ILE A 640 -8.93 10.07 11.98
CA ILE A 640 -8.53 8.94 12.83
C ILE A 640 -9.13 9.07 14.23
N ASP A 641 -9.11 10.28 14.80
CA ASP A 641 -9.78 10.55 16.09
C ASP A 641 -11.29 10.26 16.02
N ASN A 642 -11.94 10.63 14.91
CA ASN A 642 -13.37 10.36 14.71
C ASN A 642 -13.65 8.87 14.51
N GLN A 643 -12.77 8.13 13.86
CA GLN A 643 -12.88 6.67 13.74
C GLN A 643 -12.78 5.99 15.10
N LEU A 644 -11.85 6.43 15.95
CA LEU A 644 -11.70 5.92 17.31
C LEU A 644 -12.96 6.21 18.13
N ARG A 645 -13.46 7.45 18.13
CA ARG A 645 -14.74 7.82 18.79
C ARG A 645 -15.91 7.00 18.26
N GLY A 646 -15.94 6.73 16.94
CA GLY A 646 -16.99 5.96 16.26
C GLY A 646 -17.08 4.49 16.66
N ARG A 647 -16.13 3.98 17.46
CA ARG A 647 -16.23 2.63 18.04
C ARG A 647 -17.32 2.51 19.08
N SER A 648 -17.75 3.63 19.70
CA SER A 648 -18.77 3.72 20.74
C SER A 648 -20.04 4.42 20.25
N GLY A 649 -21.18 4.18 20.90
CA GLY A 649 -22.45 4.87 20.63
C GLY A 649 -23.11 4.48 19.32
N ARG A 650 -23.11 3.18 18.98
CA ARG A 650 -23.67 2.64 17.73
C ARG A 650 -25.15 2.36 17.85
N GLN A 651 -25.92 2.60 16.78
CA GLN A 651 -27.35 2.32 16.68
C GLN A 651 -28.16 2.86 17.88
N GLY A 652 -27.79 4.05 18.39
CA GLY A 652 -28.47 4.68 19.52
C GLY A 652 -28.08 4.16 20.90
N ASP A 653 -27.10 3.23 20.99
CA ASP A 653 -26.58 2.80 22.30
C ASP A 653 -25.85 3.98 22.99
N PRO A 654 -25.93 4.10 24.33
CA PRO A 654 -25.12 5.06 25.07
C PRO A 654 -23.64 4.75 24.95
N GLY A 655 -22.82 5.76 25.15
CA GLY A 655 -21.37 5.63 25.12
C GLY A 655 -20.69 6.92 25.51
N ARG A 656 -19.37 6.87 25.71
CA ARG A 656 -18.53 8.01 26.05
C ARG A 656 -17.28 8.03 25.22
N SER A 657 -16.74 9.21 24.94
CA SER A 657 -15.39 9.35 24.42
C SER A 657 -14.67 10.54 25.03
N LYS A 658 -13.35 10.37 25.31
CA LYS A 658 -12.52 11.41 25.89
C LYS A 658 -11.07 11.23 25.47
N PHE A 659 -10.37 12.34 25.23
CA PHE A 659 -8.94 12.33 24.95
C PHE A 659 -8.17 12.91 26.14
N TYR A 660 -7.10 12.21 26.52
CA TYR A 660 -6.12 12.61 27.52
C TYR A 660 -4.82 12.98 26.83
N LEU A 661 -4.40 14.20 26.95
CA LEU A 661 -3.30 14.80 26.21
C LEU A 661 -2.20 15.30 27.16
N SER A 662 -0.98 15.41 26.65
CA SER A 662 0.14 16.04 27.32
C SER A 662 0.77 17.11 26.44
N LEU A 663 1.34 18.15 27.04
CA LEU A 663 2.16 19.13 26.29
C LEU A 663 3.43 18.51 25.71
N GLU A 664 3.82 17.34 26.21
CA GLU A 664 4.96 16.57 25.74
C GLU A 664 4.61 15.63 24.56
N ASP A 665 3.31 15.51 24.18
CA ASP A 665 2.87 14.68 23.05
C ASP A 665 3.38 15.27 21.71
N ASP A 666 3.66 14.39 20.73
CA ASP A 666 4.31 14.75 19.48
C ASP A 666 3.58 15.88 18.73
N LEU A 667 2.27 15.79 18.61
CA LEU A 667 1.47 16.84 17.97
C LEU A 667 1.58 18.18 18.72
N MET A 668 1.62 18.16 20.05
CA MET A 668 1.76 19.36 20.87
C MET A 668 3.15 19.99 20.72
N ARG A 669 4.20 19.19 20.60
CA ARG A 669 5.58 19.66 20.41
C ARG A 669 5.76 20.38 19.07
N ILE A 670 5.12 19.89 18.00
CA ILE A 670 5.16 20.52 16.66
C ILE A 670 4.61 21.96 16.71
N PHE A 671 3.63 22.25 17.56
CA PHE A 671 2.94 23.53 17.60
C PHE A 671 3.41 24.51 18.71
N GLY A 672 4.55 24.25 19.33
CA GLY A 672 5.20 25.20 20.24
C GLY A 672 4.76 25.09 21.71
N SER A 673 4.87 23.88 22.24
CA SER A 673 4.61 23.54 23.64
C SER A 673 5.34 24.47 24.63
N ASP A 674 6.57 24.91 24.30
CA ASP A 674 7.40 25.76 25.20
C ASP A 674 6.76 27.11 25.51
N ARG A 675 6.09 27.74 24.53
CA ARG A 675 5.37 28.99 24.75
C ARG A 675 4.10 28.78 25.55
N MET A 676 3.43 27.65 25.35
CA MET A 676 2.21 27.28 26.03
C MET A 676 2.51 26.88 27.49
N ASP A 677 3.55 26.11 27.74
CA ASP A 677 3.95 25.74 29.11
C ASP A 677 4.29 26.99 29.95
N GLY A 678 5.06 27.91 29.40
CA GLY A 678 5.37 29.19 30.06
C GLY A 678 4.16 30.10 30.33
N MET A 679 3.13 30.04 29.49
CA MET A 679 1.88 30.77 29.67
C MET A 679 1.00 30.08 30.73
N LEU A 680 0.93 28.76 30.76
CA LEU A 680 0.16 27.96 31.71
C LEU A 680 0.74 28.01 33.13
N GLN A 681 2.06 28.04 33.26
CA GLN A 681 2.73 28.28 34.55
C GLN A 681 2.35 29.65 35.14
N LYS A 682 2.27 30.68 34.28
CA LYS A 682 1.80 32.02 34.70
C LYS A 682 0.31 32.07 35.09
N LEU A 683 -0.50 31.15 34.62
CA LEU A 683 -1.91 31.02 34.98
C LEU A 683 -2.14 30.24 36.28
N GLY A 684 -1.04 29.75 36.93
CA GLY A 684 -1.08 29.16 38.28
C GLY A 684 -1.53 27.72 38.34
N LEU A 685 -1.39 26.95 37.23
CA LEU A 685 -1.70 25.51 37.19
C LEU A 685 -0.80 24.75 38.15
N GLN A 686 -1.42 23.97 39.05
CA GLN A 686 -0.71 23.07 39.96
C GLN A 686 -0.40 21.73 39.31
N GLU A 687 0.56 20.99 39.85
CA GLU A 687 0.92 19.65 39.39
C GLU A 687 -0.28 18.69 39.56
N GLY A 688 -0.68 18.04 38.49
CA GLY A 688 -1.81 17.10 38.48
C GLY A 688 -3.18 17.72 38.11
N GLU A 689 -3.25 19.02 37.84
CA GLU A 689 -4.46 19.64 37.33
C GLU A 689 -4.57 19.53 35.82
N ALA A 690 -5.73 19.08 35.34
CA ALA A 690 -6.05 19.03 33.92
C ALA A 690 -6.64 20.37 33.46
N ILE A 691 -6.26 20.76 32.25
CA ILE A 691 -6.86 21.88 31.57
C ILE A 691 -8.01 21.38 30.70
N THR A 692 -9.25 21.79 31.03
CA THR A 692 -10.42 21.46 30.23
C THR A 692 -11.05 22.76 29.72
N HIS A 693 -10.61 23.25 28.58
CA HIS A 693 -11.14 24.49 28.01
C HIS A 693 -11.41 24.38 26.51
N PRO A 694 -12.59 24.78 26.01
CA PRO A 694 -12.98 24.69 24.59
C PRO A 694 -12.02 25.40 23.64
N TRP A 695 -11.26 26.39 24.10
CA TRP A 695 -10.26 27.09 23.32
C TRP A 695 -9.08 26.18 22.92
N ILE A 696 -8.67 25.27 23.82
CA ILE A 696 -7.59 24.32 23.55
C ILE A 696 -8.01 23.34 22.46
N ASN A 697 -9.23 22.82 22.53
CA ASN A 697 -9.78 21.92 21.51
C ASN A 697 -9.78 22.58 20.13
N LYS A 698 -10.16 23.87 20.04
CA LYS A 698 -10.11 24.63 18.78
C LYS A 698 -8.66 24.87 18.28
N ALA A 699 -7.72 25.06 19.19
CA ALA A 699 -6.31 25.23 18.83
C ALA A 699 -5.74 23.94 18.27
N LEU A 700 -6.02 22.80 18.91
CA LEU A 700 -5.65 21.47 18.46
C LEU A 700 -6.27 21.11 17.11
N GLU A 701 -7.57 21.39 16.94
CA GLU A 701 -8.24 21.17 15.66
C GLU A 701 -7.58 21.96 14.52
N LYS A 702 -7.23 23.22 14.73
CA LYS A 702 -6.50 24.02 13.75
C LYS A 702 -5.09 23.50 13.48
N ALA A 703 -4.46 22.93 14.50
CA ALA A 703 -3.16 22.30 14.36
C ALA A 703 -3.24 21.06 13.47
N GLN A 704 -4.20 20.17 13.74
CA GLN A 704 -4.47 19.00 12.90
C GLN A 704 -4.80 19.39 11.45
N GLN A 705 -5.65 20.40 11.25
CA GLN A 705 -5.96 20.92 9.90
C GLN A 705 -4.71 21.35 9.12
N LYS A 706 -3.71 21.94 9.77
CA LYS A 706 -2.46 22.32 9.12
C LYS A 706 -1.60 21.11 8.75
N VAL A 707 -1.58 20.08 9.62
CA VAL A 707 -0.87 18.83 9.32
C VAL A 707 -1.56 18.10 8.17
N GLU A 708 -2.89 18.00 8.22
CA GLU A 708 -3.70 17.41 7.14
C GLU A 708 -3.42 18.09 5.80
N ALA A 709 -3.43 19.43 5.77
CA ALA A 709 -3.14 20.20 4.55
C ALA A 709 -1.70 19.94 4.03
N ARG A 710 -0.71 19.90 4.93
CA ARG A 710 0.68 19.59 4.53
C ARG A 710 0.80 18.18 3.95
N ASN A 711 0.15 17.19 4.60
CA ASN A 711 0.17 15.82 4.12
C ASN A 711 -0.55 15.68 2.77
N PHE A 712 -1.65 16.41 2.57
CA PHE A 712 -2.33 16.49 1.28
C PHE A 712 -1.44 17.08 0.19
N ASP A 713 -0.78 18.21 0.46
CA ASP A 713 0.14 18.84 -0.49
C ASP A 713 1.28 17.90 -0.87
N ALA A 714 1.82 17.15 0.10
CA ALA A 714 2.87 16.16 -0.15
C ALA A 714 2.37 15.02 -1.06
N ARG A 715 1.18 14.44 -0.78
CA ARG A 715 0.59 13.39 -1.65
C ARG A 715 0.31 13.93 -3.06
N LYS A 716 -0.23 15.14 -3.16
CA LYS A 716 -0.49 15.80 -4.45
C LYS A 716 0.79 16.06 -5.24
N TYR A 717 1.89 16.37 -4.55
CA TYR A 717 3.19 16.56 -5.17
C TYR A 717 3.72 15.23 -5.76
N VAL A 718 3.69 14.16 -4.99
CA VAL A 718 4.10 12.81 -5.47
C VAL A 718 3.27 12.39 -6.68
N LEU A 719 1.94 12.57 -6.61
CA LEU A 719 1.04 12.22 -7.70
C LEU A 719 1.37 12.97 -9.00
N LYS A 720 1.74 14.25 -8.94
CA LYS A 720 2.07 15.03 -10.15
C LYS A 720 3.29 14.47 -10.91
N TYR A 721 4.22 13.85 -10.22
CA TYR A 721 5.35 13.15 -10.86
C TYR A 721 4.90 11.79 -11.42
N ASP A 722 4.10 11.05 -10.66
CA ASP A 722 3.58 9.76 -11.13
C ASP A 722 2.62 9.90 -12.32
N ASP A 723 1.88 11.00 -12.42
CA ASP A 723 0.98 11.26 -13.56
C ASP A 723 1.74 11.27 -14.90
N VAL A 724 2.98 11.80 -14.93
CA VAL A 724 3.82 11.79 -16.14
C VAL A 724 4.16 10.36 -16.55
N MET A 725 4.58 9.54 -15.59
CA MET A 725 4.88 8.13 -15.83
C MET A 725 3.62 7.34 -16.17
N ASN A 726 2.48 7.69 -15.57
CA ASN A 726 1.21 7.03 -15.80
C ASN A 726 0.68 7.22 -17.22
N ASP A 727 0.85 8.41 -17.80
CA ASP A 727 0.45 8.66 -19.17
C ASP A 727 1.28 7.83 -20.16
N GLN A 728 2.59 7.70 -19.90
CA GLN A 728 3.48 6.85 -20.68
C GLN A 728 3.16 5.36 -20.49
N ARG A 729 2.88 4.93 -19.24
CA ARG A 729 2.47 3.56 -18.90
C ARG A 729 1.22 3.14 -19.66
N LYS A 730 0.21 4.00 -19.74
CA LYS A 730 -1.00 3.71 -20.49
C LYS A 730 -0.70 3.43 -21.96
N VAL A 731 0.11 4.27 -22.60
CA VAL A 731 0.51 4.07 -24.00
C VAL A 731 1.20 2.73 -24.20
N ILE A 732 2.15 2.39 -23.33
CA ILE A 732 2.88 1.13 -23.44
C ILE A 732 1.98 -0.08 -23.17
N PHE A 733 1.14 -0.03 -22.14
CA PHE A 733 0.25 -1.13 -21.77
C PHE A 733 -0.85 -1.34 -22.82
N ASP A 734 -1.41 -0.28 -23.39
CA ASP A 734 -2.38 -0.36 -24.47
C ASP A 734 -1.74 -0.99 -25.74
N GLN A 735 -0.52 -0.54 -26.10
CA GLN A 735 0.23 -1.16 -27.20
C GLN A 735 0.53 -2.63 -26.95
N ARG A 736 0.90 -2.98 -25.71
CA ARG A 736 1.11 -4.38 -25.33
C ARG A 736 -0.12 -5.25 -25.51
N ILE A 737 -1.27 -4.76 -25.04
CA ILE A 737 -2.55 -5.47 -25.18
C ILE A 737 -2.91 -5.63 -26.65
N ASP A 738 -2.71 -4.61 -27.46
CA ASP A 738 -2.95 -4.67 -28.90
C ASP A 738 -2.05 -5.72 -29.59
N ILE A 739 -0.75 -5.72 -29.29
CA ILE A 739 0.19 -6.71 -29.80
C ILE A 739 -0.21 -8.13 -29.37
N MET A 740 -0.56 -8.32 -28.09
CA MET A 740 -1.01 -9.62 -27.57
C MET A 740 -2.32 -10.09 -28.19
N GLY A 741 -3.23 -9.15 -28.50
CA GLY A 741 -4.57 -9.43 -29.05
C GLY A 741 -4.58 -9.80 -30.53
N HIS A 742 -3.55 -9.46 -31.29
CA HIS A 742 -3.46 -9.73 -32.72
C HIS A 742 -2.51 -10.91 -33.00
N ASP A 743 -2.93 -11.84 -33.84
CA ASP A 743 -2.09 -12.96 -34.27
C ASP A 743 -1.06 -12.52 -35.33
N ASP A 744 -1.38 -11.47 -36.08
CA ASP A 744 -0.52 -10.91 -37.14
C ASP A 744 -0.13 -9.46 -36.78
N VAL A 745 1.15 -9.23 -36.57
CA VAL A 745 1.77 -7.93 -36.31
C VAL A 745 2.64 -7.41 -37.45
N SER A 746 2.57 -8.07 -38.63
CA SER A 746 3.45 -7.76 -39.76
C SER A 746 3.34 -6.32 -40.24
N GLU A 747 2.15 -5.74 -40.25
CA GLU A 747 1.91 -4.34 -40.66
C GLU A 747 2.65 -3.39 -39.71
N THR A 748 2.56 -3.64 -38.42
CA THR A 748 3.29 -2.88 -37.40
C THR A 748 4.81 -2.97 -37.58
N ILE A 749 5.35 -4.17 -37.85
CA ILE A 749 6.77 -4.39 -38.09
C ILE A 749 7.24 -3.70 -39.38
N VAL A 750 6.44 -3.72 -40.45
CA VAL A 750 6.72 -2.95 -41.67
C VAL A 750 6.79 -1.46 -41.38
N ASP A 751 5.83 -0.93 -40.63
CA ASP A 751 5.80 0.50 -40.27
C ASP A 751 7.04 0.89 -39.43
N LEU A 752 7.39 0.11 -38.42
CA LEU A 752 8.59 0.34 -37.59
C LEU A 752 9.85 0.37 -38.47
N ARG A 753 10.03 -0.62 -39.33
CA ARG A 753 11.16 -0.74 -40.24
C ARG A 753 11.26 0.45 -41.20
N HIS A 754 10.13 0.84 -41.78
CA HIS A 754 10.07 2.01 -42.67
C HIS A 754 10.37 3.33 -41.95
N GLN A 755 9.93 3.46 -40.70
CA GLN A 755 10.25 4.65 -39.89
C GLN A 755 11.75 4.74 -39.61
N VAL A 756 12.42 3.63 -39.25
CA VAL A 756 13.88 3.62 -39.03
C VAL A 756 14.62 4.08 -40.30
N VAL A 757 14.25 3.59 -41.48
CA VAL A 757 14.89 4.04 -42.74
C VAL A 757 14.63 5.55 -42.97
N ARG A 758 13.40 6.03 -42.78
CA ARG A 758 13.07 7.45 -42.96
C ARG A 758 13.83 8.34 -41.98
N GLU A 759 13.95 7.94 -40.70
CA GLU A 759 14.71 8.67 -39.70
C GLU A 759 16.21 8.69 -40.04
N LEU A 760 16.75 7.58 -40.53
CA LEU A 760 18.13 7.48 -40.98
C LEU A 760 18.41 8.43 -42.16
N VAL A 761 17.52 8.43 -43.15
CA VAL A 761 17.61 9.36 -44.30
C VAL A 761 17.51 10.80 -43.86
N ALA A 762 16.51 11.13 -43.02
CA ALA A 762 16.30 12.52 -42.56
C ALA A 762 17.46 13.06 -41.72
N LYS A 763 18.14 12.20 -40.96
CA LYS A 763 19.31 12.55 -40.13
C LYS A 763 20.54 12.88 -41.03
N ASN A 764 20.73 12.15 -42.12
CA ASN A 764 21.95 12.18 -42.92
C ASN A 764 21.79 12.95 -44.24
N ILE A 765 20.59 13.17 -44.70
CA ILE A 765 20.28 13.93 -45.91
C ILE A 765 19.41 15.15 -45.52
N PRO A 766 20.00 16.36 -45.32
CA PRO A 766 19.23 17.54 -45.01
C PRO A 766 18.31 17.92 -46.15
N GLN A 767 17.07 18.34 -45.82
CA GLN A 767 16.08 18.76 -46.82
C GLN A 767 16.67 19.85 -47.75
N ASN A 768 16.48 19.65 -49.06
CA ASN A 768 16.98 20.55 -50.12
C ASN A 768 18.50 20.71 -50.15
N ALA A 769 19.28 19.78 -49.57
CA ALA A 769 20.74 19.77 -49.70
C ALA A 769 21.17 19.14 -51.03
N TYR A 770 22.26 19.62 -51.59
CA TYR A 770 22.90 18.97 -52.76
C TYR A 770 23.53 17.65 -52.34
N ALA A 771 23.61 16.66 -53.25
CA ALA A 771 24.15 15.32 -52.98
C ALA A 771 25.56 15.33 -52.38
N GLU A 772 26.37 16.37 -52.64
CA GLU A 772 27.70 16.58 -52.06
C GLU A 772 27.70 16.84 -50.56
N GLN A 773 26.52 17.26 -50.02
CA GLN A 773 26.33 17.55 -48.61
C GLN A 773 25.73 16.34 -47.84
N TRP A 774 25.42 15.26 -48.55
CA TRP A 774 24.81 14.06 -47.91
C TRP A 774 25.88 13.24 -47.24
N ASN A 775 25.58 12.75 -46.03
CA ASN A 775 26.48 11.88 -45.30
C ASN A 775 26.25 10.40 -45.69
N THR A 776 26.62 10.06 -46.91
CA THR A 776 26.39 8.74 -47.51
C THR A 776 27.19 7.62 -46.82
N ALA A 777 28.35 7.96 -46.27
CA ALA A 777 29.20 6.99 -45.55
C ALA A 777 28.51 6.52 -44.25
N GLU A 778 27.92 7.45 -43.52
CA GLU A 778 27.14 7.15 -42.33
C GLU A 778 25.88 6.33 -42.62
N ILE A 779 25.17 6.65 -43.73
CA ILE A 779 24.02 5.85 -44.16
C ILE A 779 24.46 4.41 -44.45
N THR A 780 25.56 4.23 -45.16
CA THR A 780 26.09 2.89 -45.46
C THR A 780 26.46 2.13 -44.18
N ALA A 781 27.15 2.78 -43.24
CA ALA A 781 27.55 2.17 -41.98
C ALA A 781 26.31 1.76 -41.13
N GLU A 782 25.33 2.64 -41.01
CA GLU A 782 24.08 2.35 -40.29
C GLU A 782 23.22 1.28 -40.98
N MET A 783 23.17 1.27 -42.32
CA MET A 783 22.49 0.21 -43.07
C MET A 783 23.13 -1.15 -42.82
N GLN A 784 24.44 -1.20 -42.74
CA GLN A 784 25.16 -2.42 -42.37
C GLN A 784 24.93 -2.80 -40.92
N ARG A 785 24.91 -1.85 -40.00
CA ARG A 785 24.74 -2.09 -38.57
C ARG A 785 23.31 -2.55 -38.22
N ILE A 786 22.29 -1.85 -38.71
CA ILE A 786 20.90 -2.11 -38.34
C ILE A 786 20.32 -3.23 -39.22
N PHE A 787 20.53 -3.16 -40.53
CA PHE A 787 19.88 -4.04 -41.47
C PHE A 787 20.80 -5.17 -41.98
N GLY A 788 22.09 -5.09 -41.70
CA GLY A 788 23.09 -6.03 -42.23
C GLY A 788 23.14 -6.02 -43.77
N LEU A 789 22.97 -4.83 -44.39
CA LEU A 789 22.99 -4.59 -45.83
C LEU A 789 24.17 -3.70 -46.20
N ASP A 790 25.05 -4.21 -47.06
CA ASP A 790 26.13 -3.40 -47.63
C ASP A 790 25.66 -2.86 -48.97
N LEU A 791 25.25 -1.59 -48.98
CA LEU A 791 24.63 -0.95 -50.14
C LEU A 791 25.52 0.17 -50.72
N PRO A 792 25.56 0.29 -52.03
CA PRO A 792 26.43 1.26 -52.71
C PRO A 792 25.80 2.67 -52.70
N VAL A 793 25.47 3.21 -51.53
CA VAL A 793 24.74 4.51 -51.37
C VAL A 793 25.55 5.66 -51.97
N GLU A 794 26.89 5.64 -51.88
CA GLU A 794 27.76 6.62 -52.50
C GLU A 794 27.64 6.65 -54.03
N GLN A 795 27.48 5.48 -54.64
CA GLN A 795 27.30 5.38 -56.10
C GLN A 795 25.91 5.92 -56.51
N TRP A 796 24.89 5.65 -55.73
CA TRP A 796 23.55 6.18 -55.96
C TRP A 796 23.53 7.70 -55.84
N ALA A 797 24.21 8.27 -54.83
CA ALA A 797 24.30 9.69 -54.65
C ALA A 797 25.10 10.44 -55.76
N ALA A 798 25.94 9.69 -56.48
CA ALA A 798 26.72 10.19 -57.62
C ALA A 798 25.90 10.21 -58.94
N GLU A 799 24.72 9.66 -59.03
CA GLU A 799 23.85 9.66 -60.19
C GLU A 799 23.36 11.07 -60.49
N GLU A 800 23.43 11.50 -61.73
CA GLU A 800 23.05 12.87 -62.12
C GLU A 800 21.55 13.10 -61.99
N GLY A 801 21.13 14.03 -61.11
CA GLY A 801 19.76 14.39 -60.89
C GLY A 801 19.03 13.56 -59.85
N ILE A 802 19.71 12.76 -59.01
CA ILE A 802 19.13 11.96 -57.95
C ILE A 802 18.49 12.85 -56.89
N ALA A 803 17.30 12.52 -56.47
CA ALA A 803 16.56 13.20 -55.38
C ALA A 803 16.78 12.43 -54.07
N ASP A 804 16.68 13.16 -52.91
CA ASP A 804 16.72 12.59 -51.59
C ASP A 804 15.62 11.57 -51.33
N GLU A 805 14.44 11.78 -51.88
CA GLU A 805 13.31 10.87 -51.82
C GLU A 805 13.64 9.53 -52.51
N GLU A 806 14.33 9.59 -53.65
CA GLU A 806 14.70 8.40 -54.43
C GLU A 806 15.71 7.50 -53.70
N ILE A 807 16.66 8.08 -52.96
CA ILE A 807 17.54 7.34 -52.07
C ILE A 807 16.73 6.59 -51.03
N GLY A 808 15.79 7.29 -50.37
CA GLY A 808 14.89 6.68 -49.40
C GLY A 808 14.05 5.54 -49.97
N GLU A 809 13.50 5.66 -51.18
CA GLU A 809 12.75 4.60 -51.83
C GLU A 809 13.60 3.36 -52.19
N ARG A 810 14.85 3.59 -52.64
CA ARG A 810 15.79 2.52 -52.94
C ARG A 810 16.19 1.74 -51.67
N LEU A 811 16.49 2.46 -50.57
CA LEU A 811 16.78 1.86 -49.27
C LEU A 811 15.59 1.05 -48.75
N LEU A 812 14.38 1.59 -48.80
CA LEU A 812 13.16 0.88 -48.39
C LEU A 812 12.96 -0.41 -49.17
N LYS A 813 13.18 -0.36 -50.48
CA LYS A 813 13.03 -1.55 -51.34
C LYS A 813 14.04 -2.66 -50.97
N GLU A 814 15.31 -2.33 -50.79
CA GLU A 814 16.34 -3.30 -50.43
C GLU A 814 16.08 -3.94 -49.04
N VAL A 815 15.59 -3.12 -48.09
CA VAL A 815 15.23 -3.58 -46.76
C VAL A 815 14.01 -4.50 -46.80
N ASP A 816 12.99 -4.17 -47.62
CA ASP A 816 11.79 -4.99 -47.79
C ASP A 816 12.06 -6.29 -48.52
N ASP A 817 13.00 -6.28 -49.49
CA ASP A 817 13.44 -7.46 -50.21
C ASP A 817 14.16 -8.42 -49.23
N LYS A 818 15.01 -7.92 -48.36
CA LYS A 818 15.65 -8.72 -47.31
C LYS A 818 14.63 -9.30 -46.33
N ALA A 819 13.67 -8.51 -45.90
CA ALA A 819 12.63 -8.98 -44.98
C ALA A 819 11.78 -10.10 -45.61
N ARG A 820 11.39 -9.97 -46.90
CA ARG A 820 10.68 -11.04 -47.62
C ARG A 820 11.49 -12.32 -47.78
N ASN A 821 12.79 -12.19 -47.99
CA ASN A 821 13.68 -13.35 -48.04
C ASN A 821 13.72 -14.07 -46.68
N LYS A 822 13.80 -13.33 -45.58
CA LYS A 822 13.70 -13.86 -44.21
C LYS A 822 12.38 -14.58 -43.95
N GLU A 823 11.28 -13.96 -44.33
CA GLU A 823 9.94 -14.58 -44.20
C GLU A 823 9.85 -15.88 -45.01
N SER A 824 10.46 -15.91 -46.18
CA SER A 824 10.52 -17.14 -47.01
C SER A 824 11.39 -18.22 -46.38
N GLU A 825 12.45 -17.86 -45.63
CA GLU A 825 13.37 -18.75 -44.96
C GLU A 825 12.71 -19.44 -43.75
N PHE A 826 12.03 -18.69 -42.89
CA PHE A 826 11.40 -19.19 -41.67
C PHE A 826 9.99 -19.72 -41.86
N GLY A 827 9.33 -19.32 -42.92
CA GLY A 827 7.89 -19.53 -43.13
C GLY A 827 7.04 -18.45 -42.45
N ALA A 828 5.91 -18.07 -43.09
CA ALA A 828 5.09 -16.93 -42.65
C ALA A 828 4.56 -17.08 -41.21
N GLU A 829 4.09 -18.26 -40.81
CA GLU A 829 3.52 -18.49 -39.50
C GLU A 829 4.55 -18.34 -38.36
N THR A 830 5.71 -18.99 -38.55
CA THR A 830 6.82 -18.90 -37.59
C THR A 830 7.34 -17.46 -37.50
N MET A 831 7.44 -16.75 -38.64
CA MET A 831 7.91 -15.37 -38.65
C MET A 831 6.96 -14.46 -37.86
N ARG A 832 5.64 -14.63 -37.97
CA ARG A 832 4.65 -13.87 -37.14
C ARG A 832 4.85 -14.10 -35.64
N GLN A 833 5.13 -15.33 -35.22
CA GLN A 833 5.43 -15.66 -33.82
C GLN A 833 6.72 -14.98 -33.35
N ILE A 834 7.79 -15.04 -34.16
CA ILE A 834 9.08 -14.41 -33.87
C ILE A 834 8.91 -12.88 -33.75
N GLU A 835 8.25 -12.25 -34.71
CA GLU A 835 7.98 -10.81 -34.73
C GLU A 835 7.27 -10.36 -33.46
N LYS A 836 6.20 -11.06 -33.09
CA LYS A 836 5.44 -10.79 -31.87
C LYS A 836 6.28 -10.95 -30.61
N MET A 837 7.06 -12.01 -30.51
CA MET A 837 7.93 -12.28 -29.38
C MET A 837 9.04 -11.22 -29.25
N VAL A 838 9.75 -10.93 -30.33
CA VAL A 838 10.83 -9.94 -30.35
C VAL A 838 10.28 -8.55 -29.97
N LEU A 839 9.11 -8.17 -30.52
CA LEU A 839 8.50 -6.87 -30.23
C LEU A 839 8.12 -6.74 -28.76
N LEU A 840 7.48 -7.76 -28.18
CA LEU A 840 7.09 -7.74 -26.76
C LEU A 840 8.29 -7.75 -25.82
N GLN A 841 9.28 -8.61 -26.08
CA GLN A 841 10.47 -8.70 -25.22
C GLN A 841 11.30 -7.41 -25.25
N THR A 842 11.49 -6.84 -26.43
CA THR A 842 12.26 -5.58 -26.57
C THR A 842 11.51 -4.42 -25.95
N LEU A 843 10.20 -4.35 -26.11
CA LEU A 843 9.35 -3.34 -25.46
C LEU A 843 9.46 -3.43 -23.94
N ASP A 844 9.37 -4.63 -23.38
CA ASP A 844 9.45 -4.84 -21.92
C ASP A 844 10.83 -4.52 -21.37
N HIS A 845 11.89 -4.83 -22.11
CA HIS A 845 13.26 -4.53 -21.71
C HIS A 845 13.49 -3.01 -21.66
N LEU A 846 13.18 -2.31 -22.73
CA LEU A 846 13.38 -0.86 -22.82
C LEU A 846 12.45 -0.09 -21.88
N TRP A 847 11.21 -0.58 -21.67
CA TRP A 847 10.30 0.03 -20.70
C TRP A 847 10.85 -0.07 -19.27
N ARG A 848 11.41 -1.21 -18.88
CA ARG A 848 12.04 -1.37 -17.56
C ARG A 848 13.23 -0.43 -17.37
N GLU A 849 14.10 -0.29 -18.37
CA GLU A 849 15.22 0.65 -18.33
C GLU A 849 14.72 2.11 -18.23
N HIS A 850 13.66 2.43 -18.96
CA HIS A 850 13.05 3.75 -18.92
C HIS A 850 12.47 4.08 -17.54
N LEU A 851 11.79 3.13 -16.88
CA LEU A 851 11.28 3.32 -15.51
C LEU A 851 12.41 3.66 -14.52
N VAL A 852 13.53 2.96 -14.62
CA VAL A 852 14.71 3.22 -13.77
C VAL A 852 15.27 4.61 -14.05
N THR A 853 15.40 4.98 -15.32
CA THR A 853 15.91 6.29 -15.70
C THR A 853 15.01 7.42 -15.23
N LEU A 854 13.68 7.26 -15.32
CA LEU A 854 12.71 8.21 -14.78
C LEU A 854 12.79 8.33 -13.26
N GLU A 855 13.00 7.22 -12.55
CA GLU A 855 13.16 7.24 -11.09
C GLU A 855 14.43 7.99 -10.68
N HIS A 856 15.56 7.74 -11.36
CA HIS A 856 16.80 8.48 -11.14
C HIS A 856 16.62 9.97 -11.44
N LEU A 857 15.94 10.30 -12.56
CA LEU A 857 15.64 11.68 -12.92
C LEU A 857 14.81 12.35 -11.82
N ARG A 858 13.80 11.68 -11.26
CA ARG A 858 12.95 12.21 -10.18
C ARG A 858 13.76 12.61 -8.96
N GLN A 859 14.79 11.85 -8.62
CA GLN A 859 15.64 12.12 -7.46
C GLN A 859 16.56 13.33 -7.66
N VAL A 860 17.08 13.51 -8.88
CA VAL A 860 18.04 14.58 -9.17
C VAL A 860 17.38 15.87 -9.67
N ILE A 861 16.15 15.80 -10.19
CA ILE A 861 15.49 16.97 -10.81
C ILE A 861 15.26 18.12 -9.83
N GLY A 862 15.16 17.83 -8.53
CA GLY A 862 14.99 18.81 -7.46
C GLY A 862 16.12 19.85 -7.43
N PHE A 863 17.33 19.51 -7.86
CA PHE A 863 18.48 20.41 -7.94
C PHE A 863 18.29 21.53 -8.98
N ARG A 864 17.40 21.31 -9.98
CA ARG A 864 17.08 22.35 -10.98
C ARG A 864 16.44 23.61 -10.36
N SER A 865 15.87 23.48 -9.15
CA SER A 865 15.32 24.63 -8.41
C SER A 865 16.38 25.68 -8.05
N TYR A 866 17.65 25.30 -7.89
CA TYR A 866 18.76 26.26 -7.67
C TYR A 866 18.98 27.15 -8.89
N GLY A 867 18.67 26.66 -10.10
CA GLY A 867 18.69 27.44 -11.35
C GLY A 867 17.41 28.23 -11.61
N GLN A 868 16.53 28.40 -10.60
CA GLN A 868 15.20 29.06 -10.70
C GLN A 868 14.25 28.43 -11.74
N ARG A 869 14.45 27.17 -12.06
CA ARG A 869 13.53 26.38 -12.92
C ARG A 869 12.56 25.59 -12.04
N ASP A 870 11.33 25.42 -12.53
CA ASP A 870 10.35 24.56 -11.85
C ASP A 870 10.69 23.08 -12.07
N PRO A 871 11.06 22.33 -11.02
CA PRO A 871 11.47 20.94 -11.17
C PRO A 871 10.42 20.05 -11.83
N LEU A 872 9.13 20.31 -11.61
CA LEU A 872 8.05 19.53 -12.20
C LEU A 872 7.96 19.74 -13.71
N ASN A 873 8.12 20.97 -14.18
CA ASN A 873 8.07 21.28 -15.61
C ASN A 873 9.30 20.72 -16.33
N GLU A 874 10.47 20.80 -15.70
CA GLU A 874 11.70 20.17 -16.22
C GLU A 874 11.54 18.64 -16.28
N TYR A 875 11.00 18.03 -15.22
CA TYR A 875 10.74 16.58 -15.19
C TYR A 875 9.79 16.15 -16.32
N LYS A 876 8.72 16.92 -16.57
CA LYS A 876 7.79 16.63 -17.68
C LYS A 876 8.48 16.69 -19.03
N SER A 877 9.29 17.73 -19.25
CA SER A 877 10.00 17.93 -20.53
C SER A 877 11.05 16.87 -20.76
N GLU A 878 11.90 16.61 -19.76
CA GLU A 878 12.97 15.60 -19.85
C GLU A 878 12.38 14.16 -19.90
N GLY A 879 11.34 13.89 -19.11
CA GLY A 879 10.64 12.60 -19.14
C GLY A 879 9.95 12.30 -20.47
N PHE A 880 9.40 13.32 -21.14
CA PHE A 880 8.86 13.17 -22.49
C PHE A 880 9.97 12.88 -23.52
N HIS A 881 11.09 13.60 -23.44
CA HIS A 881 12.22 13.37 -24.35
C HIS A 881 12.85 11.97 -24.17
N LEU A 882 12.99 11.52 -22.91
CA LEU A 882 13.44 10.16 -22.61
C LEU A 882 12.49 9.11 -23.20
N PHE A 883 11.19 9.35 -23.13
CA PHE A 883 10.18 8.44 -23.70
C PHE A 883 10.24 8.39 -25.24
N GLU A 884 10.40 9.54 -25.90
CA GLU A 884 10.61 9.58 -27.35
C GLU A 884 11.88 8.84 -27.78
N THR A 885 12.96 9.00 -27.02
CA THR A 885 14.22 8.28 -27.24
C THR A 885 14.03 6.78 -27.06
N MET A 886 13.31 6.36 -26.00
CA MET A 886 12.99 4.93 -25.80
C MET A 886 12.21 4.34 -26.96
N LEU A 887 11.21 5.07 -27.49
CA LEU A 887 10.42 4.61 -28.64
C LEU A 887 11.26 4.55 -29.93
N ALA A 888 12.23 5.47 -30.12
CA ALA A 888 13.17 5.41 -31.24
C ALA A 888 14.08 4.18 -31.10
N ASN A 889 14.64 3.95 -29.90
CA ASN A 889 15.46 2.77 -29.62
C ASN A 889 14.68 1.46 -29.82
N LEU A 890 13.38 1.44 -29.45
CA LEU A 890 12.51 0.30 -29.69
C LEU A 890 12.40 -0.04 -31.18
N ARG A 891 12.14 0.96 -32.03
CA ARG A 891 12.03 0.79 -33.46
C ARG A 891 13.34 0.21 -34.05
N GLU A 892 14.47 0.79 -33.66
CA GLU A 892 15.79 0.38 -34.12
C GLU A 892 16.15 -1.04 -33.63
N ALA A 893 15.96 -1.31 -32.35
CA ALA A 893 16.31 -2.59 -31.75
C ALA A 893 15.47 -3.75 -32.33
N VAL A 894 14.14 -3.57 -32.44
CA VAL A 894 13.25 -4.59 -33.05
C VAL A 894 13.64 -4.85 -34.49
N THR A 895 13.84 -3.77 -35.25
CA THR A 895 14.26 -3.88 -36.67
C THR A 895 15.58 -4.59 -36.78
N GLY A 896 16.59 -4.21 -36.00
CA GLY A 896 17.91 -4.80 -36.01
C GLY A 896 17.87 -6.30 -35.66
N GLN A 897 17.18 -6.67 -34.57
CA GLN A 897 17.06 -8.07 -34.18
C GLN A 897 16.40 -8.92 -35.25
N LEU A 898 15.31 -8.47 -35.85
CA LEU A 898 14.61 -9.21 -36.90
C LEU A 898 15.43 -9.32 -38.21
N MET A 899 16.24 -8.31 -38.54
CA MET A 899 17.08 -8.32 -39.72
C MET A 899 18.34 -9.18 -39.59
N HIS A 900 18.81 -9.40 -38.34
CA HIS A 900 19.97 -10.20 -38.04
C HIS A 900 19.66 -11.63 -37.56
N ILE A 901 18.41 -11.98 -37.35
CA ILE A 901 18.02 -13.31 -36.90
C ILE A 901 18.51 -14.37 -37.90
N GLN A 902 19.04 -15.45 -37.42
CA GLN A 902 19.48 -16.59 -38.19
C GLN A 902 18.80 -17.85 -37.69
N GLY A 903 18.45 -18.77 -38.60
CA GLY A 903 17.85 -20.05 -38.20
C GLY A 903 18.83 -20.84 -37.33
N MET A 904 18.39 -21.20 -36.13
CA MET A 904 19.17 -22.13 -35.29
C MET A 904 19.01 -23.57 -35.83
N PRO A 905 20.09 -24.39 -35.78
CA PRO A 905 19.98 -25.83 -36.03
C PRO A 905 18.94 -26.47 -35.07
N GLU A 906 18.22 -27.48 -35.57
CA GLU A 906 17.19 -28.18 -34.78
C GLU A 906 17.71 -28.73 -33.43
N GLU A 907 18.97 -29.05 -33.31
CA GLU A 907 19.61 -29.55 -32.09
C GLU A 907 19.76 -28.49 -30.98
N GLU A 908 19.75 -27.19 -31.31
CA GLU A 908 19.81 -26.10 -30.33
C GLU A 908 18.42 -25.60 -29.93
N GLN A 909 17.37 -25.86 -30.71
CA GLN A 909 16.00 -25.51 -30.41
C GLN A 909 15.40 -26.28 -29.21
N GLU A 910 15.82 -27.55 -29.03
CA GLU A 910 15.43 -28.35 -27.85
C GLU A 910 16.07 -27.88 -26.53
N ALA A 911 17.10 -27.05 -26.59
CA ALA A 911 17.80 -26.52 -25.40
C ALA A 911 17.23 -25.17 -24.89
N LEU A 912 16.37 -24.53 -25.65
CA LEU A 912 15.67 -23.31 -25.22
C LEU A 912 14.48 -23.68 -24.31
N GLU A 913 14.78 -24.03 -23.05
CA GLU A 913 13.75 -24.00 -22.01
C GLU A 913 13.19 -22.56 -21.89
N PRO A 914 11.88 -22.39 -21.65
CA PRO A 914 11.33 -21.07 -21.39
C PRO A 914 12.14 -20.40 -20.28
N VAL A 915 12.63 -19.20 -20.52
CA VAL A 915 13.32 -18.43 -19.47
C VAL A 915 12.32 -18.20 -18.36
N ASP A 916 12.46 -18.94 -17.27
CA ASP A 916 11.72 -18.66 -16.04
C ASP A 916 11.98 -17.21 -15.65
N LEU A 917 10.94 -16.41 -15.56
CA LEU A 917 11.05 -15.05 -15.04
C LEU A 917 11.75 -15.12 -13.67
N PRO A 918 12.72 -14.24 -13.39
CA PRO A 918 13.38 -14.22 -12.10
C PRO A 918 12.35 -14.07 -10.98
N PRO A 919 12.61 -14.57 -9.75
CA PRO A 919 11.66 -14.51 -8.66
C PRO A 919 11.28 -13.07 -8.38
N MET A 920 10.03 -12.72 -8.73
CA MET A 920 9.49 -11.38 -8.56
C MET A 920 9.07 -11.17 -7.12
N ARG A 921 9.30 -9.97 -6.58
CA ARG A 921 8.84 -9.54 -5.25
C ARG A 921 7.87 -8.39 -5.39
N ALA A 922 6.73 -8.51 -4.74
CA ALA A 922 5.82 -7.40 -4.52
C ALA A 922 6.34 -6.55 -3.35
N GLN A 923 6.36 -5.24 -3.49
CA GLN A 923 6.85 -4.31 -2.49
C GLN A 923 5.94 -3.08 -2.39
N HIS A 924 5.79 -2.59 -1.16
CA HIS A 924 5.06 -1.36 -0.86
C HIS A 924 5.91 -0.50 0.08
N ILE A 925 6.82 0.28 -0.53
CA ILE A 925 7.87 1.02 0.18
C ILE A 925 7.40 2.44 0.47
N ASP A 926 7.31 2.82 1.75
CA ASP A 926 7.02 4.21 2.16
C ASP A 926 8.18 5.14 1.73
N PRO A 927 7.94 6.14 0.87
CA PRO A 927 8.98 7.01 0.36
C PRO A 927 9.58 7.94 1.42
N PHE A 928 8.96 8.07 2.61
CA PHE A 928 9.46 8.92 3.69
C PHE A 928 10.26 8.12 4.73
N THR A 929 9.87 6.87 4.99
CA THR A 929 10.54 6.00 5.96
C THR A 929 11.46 4.99 5.31
N GLY A 930 11.27 4.67 4.01
CA GLY A 930 11.97 3.62 3.29
C GLY A 930 11.58 2.21 3.77
N GLU A 931 10.51 2.08 4.53
CA GLU A 931 10.02 0.79 5.03
C GLU A 931 9.09 0.13 4.03
N ASP A 932 9.25 -1.18 3.83
CA ASP A 932 8.34 -2.01 3.04
C ASP A 932 7.22 -2.52 3.94
N GLU A 933 6.03 -1.96 3.80
CA GLU A 933 4.86 -2.30 4.61
C GLU A 933 4.41 -3.75 4.41
N LEU A 934 4.61 -4.32 3.21
CA LEU A 934 4.30 -5.73 2.93
C LEU A 934 5.30 -6.66 3.62
N ALA A 935 6.59 -6.32 3.60
CA ALA A 935 7.61 -7.11 4.30
C ALA A 935 7.42 -7.08 5.83
N LEU A 936 6.85 -6.01 6.36
CA LEU A 936 6.46 -5.95 7.78
C LEU A 936 5.28 -6.88 8.09
N ALA A 937 4.30 -6.94 7.20
CA ALA A 937 3.16 -7.86 7.33
C ALA A 937 3.60 -9.32 7.19
N ASP A 938 4.44 -9.64 6.21
CA ASP A 938 5.00 -10.99 6.00
C ASP A 938 5.92 -11.42 7.15
N ALA A 939 6.72 -10.52 7.70
CA ALA A 939 7.56 -10.80 8.86
C ALA A 939 6.73 -11.03 10.13
N ALA A 940 5.60 -10.33 10.28
CA ALA A 940 4.63 -10.57 11.35
C ALA A 940 3.99 -11.94 11.21
N LEU A 941 3.51 -12.31 10.01
CA LEU A 941 2.98 -13.63 9.67
C LEU A 941 4.01 -14.76 9.89
N ALA A 942 5.27 -14.56 9.45
CA ALA A 942 6.34 -15.54 9.64
C ALA A 942 6.74 -15.73 11.11
N ALA A 943 6.59 -14.69 11.95
CA ALA A 943 6.86 -14.76 13.39
C ALA A 943 5.77 -15.54 14.15
N GLU A 944 4.54 -15.59 13.62
CA GLU A 944 3.40 -16.26 14.24
C GLU A 944 3.39 -17.78 14.05
N VAL A 945 4.02 -18.29 13.00
CA VAL A 945 4.01 -19.74 12.69
C VAL A 945 4.84 -20.60 13.65
N HIS A 946 5.71 -20.04 14.51
CA HIS A 946 6.52 -20.83 15.46
C HIS A 946 6.81 -20.14 16.81
N PRO A 947 5.94 -20.22 17.80
CA PRO A 947 6.36 -20.02 19.19
C PRO A 947 6.97 -21.33 19.75
N GLY A 948 8.28 -21.52 19.57
CA GLY A 948 8.93 -22.59 20.36
C GLY A 948 10.09 -23.38 19.77
N ILE A 949 10.67 -23.00 18.64
CA ILE A 949 11.89 -23.68 18.17
C ILE A 949 13.02 -22.66 18.00
N ARG A 950 14.00 -22.75 18.90
CA ARG A 950 15.27 -22.04 18.80
C ARG A 950 15.97 -22.37 17.49
N ASP A 951 16.36 -21.31 16.85
CA ASP A 951 17.18 -21.12 15.68
C ASP A 951 18.31 -22.17 15.53
N GLU A 952 18.20 -23.02 14.51
CA GLU A 952 19.34 -23.63 13.85
C GLU A 952 19.06 -23.78 12.35
N ARG A 953 19.62 -22.83 11.57
CA ARG A 953 19.99 -22.91 10.14
C ARG A 953 18.92 -23.41 9.16
N ARG A 954 18.21 -22.49 8.55
CA ARG A 954 17.47 -22.75 7.30
C ARG A 954 18.37 -22.48 6.08
N THR A 955 18.81 -23.55 5.46
CA THR A 955 19.16 -23.56 4.04
C THR A 955 17.88 -23.55 3.21
N PRO A 956 17.81 -22.86 2.06
CA PRO A 956 16.61 -22.83 1.21
C PRO A 956 16.19 -24.24 0.80
N LEU A 957 14.92 -24.56 0.96
CA LEU A 957 14.33 -25.79 0.45
C LEU A 957 14.29 -25.73 -1.08
N GLN A 958 15.17 -26.48 -1.72
CA GLN A 958 15.03 -26.77 -3.13
C GLN A 958 13.78 -27.61 -3.36
N THR A 959 12.85 -27.09 -4.15
CA THR A 959 11.66 -27.78 -4.62
C THR A 959 12.02 -29.09 -5.27
N ARG A 960 11.41 -30.14 -4.77
CA ARG A 960 11.56 -31.49 -5.28
C ARG A 960 10.95 -31.58 -6.68
N LYS A 961 11.75 -31.81 -7.71
CA LYS A 961 11.24 -32.32 -9.00
C LYS A 961 10.55 -33.68 -8.75
N ARG A 962 9.28 -33.77 -9.06
CA ARG A 962 8.53 -35.02 -9.15
C ARG A 962 8.99 -35.75 -10.40
N GLY A 963 9.54 -36.94 -10.25
CA GLY A 963 9.74 -37.84 -11.40
C GLY A 963 10.97 -38.71 -11.24
N GLY A 964 10.86 -39.77 -10.44
CA GLY A 964 11.81 -40.85 -10.40
C GLY A 964 11.49 -41.76 -9.20
N GLU A 965 11.01 -42.99 -9.45
CA GLU A 965 10.85 -43.98 -8.41
C GLU A 965 12.19 -44.26 -7.73
N LEU A 966 12.21 -44.11 -6.39
CA LEU A 966 13.34 -44.43 -5.54
C LEU A 966 13.69 -45.92 -5.71
N ASN A 967 14.80 -46.22 -6.34
CA ASN A 967 15.25 -47.60 -6.46
C ASN A 967 16.11 -47.98 -5.23
N PRO A 968 15.59 -48.86 -4.34
CA PRO A 968 16.31 -49.27 -3.12
C PRO A 968 17.71 -49.88 -3.37
N LYS A 969 17.99 -50.33 -4.57
CA LYS A 969 19.26 -50.96 -4.92
C LYS A 969 20.26 -50.02 -5.60
N ASN A 970 19.85 -48.78 -5.92
CA ASN A 970 20.76 -47.82 -6.61
C ASN A 970 20.91 -46.54 -5.78
N PRO A 971 22.01 -46.35 -5.05
CA PRO A 971 22.23 -45.18 -4.19
C PRO A 971 22.22 -43.84 -4.94
N ALA A 972 22.53 -43.81 -6.23
CA ALA A 972 22.50 -42.58 -7.02
C ALA A 972 21.08 -41.98 -7.20
N THR A 973 20.02 -42.77 -7.01
CA THR A 973 18.62 -42.34 -7.11
C THR A 973 18.05 -41.76 -5.79
N TRP A 974 18.82 -41.81 -4.70
CA TRP A 974 18.29 -41.48 -3.38
C TRP A 974 18.37 -40.00 -3.03
N GLY A 975 19.14 -39.20 -3.77
CA GLY A 975 19.39 -37.80 -3.43
C GLY A 975 20.08 -37.64 -2.07
N LYS A 976 20.03 -36.45 -1.48
CA LYS A 976 20.53 -36.19 -0.11
C LYS A 976 19.61 -36.83 0.93
N VAL A 977 20.04 -37.92 1.57
CA VAL A 977 19.32 -38.56 2.67
C VAL A 977 19.81 -37.99 4.02
N ALA A 978 18.88 -37.55 4.87
CA ALA A 978 19.22 -37.04 6.21
C ALA A 978 19.87 -38.15 7.05
N ARG A 979 20.97 -37.89 7.77
CA ARG A 979 21.76 -38.85 8.53
C ARG A 979 20.94 -39.70 9.52
N ASN A 980 19.85 -39.15 10.04
CA ASN A 980 18.97 -39.83 11.00
C ASN A 980 17.73 -40.47 10.39
N ALA A 981 17.48 -40.29 9.09
CA ALA A 981 16.36 -40.91 8.37
C ALA A 981 16.59 -42.41 8.15
N PRO A 982 15.52 -43.23 7.99
CA PRO A 982 15.64 -44.62 7.56
C PRO A 982 16.37 -44.72 6.23
N CYS A 983 17.30 -45.65 6.13
CA CYS A 983 18.08 -45.84 4.88
C CYS A 983 17.16 -46.31 3.73
N PRO A 984 17.17 -45.61 2.56
CA PRO A 984 16.31 -45.97 1.43
C PRO A 984 16.55 -47.38 0.87
N CYS A 985 17.65 -48.05 1.26
CA CYS A 985 17.94 -49.44 0.85
C CYS A 985 16.98 -50.46 1.49
N GLY A 986 16.04 -50.08 2.36
CA GLY A 986 15.11 -50.98 3.01
C GLY A 986 15.65 -51.80 4.18
N SER A 987 16.85 -51.50 4.65
CA SER A 987 17.51 -52.26 5.75
C SER A 987 16.93 -51.96 7.15
N GLY A 988 16.01 -51.03 7.29
CA GLY A 988 15.43 -50.61 8.58
C GLY A 988 16.40 -49.86 9.51
N LYS A 989 17.64 -49.66 9.12
CA LYS A 989 18.66 -48.91 9.88
C LYS A 989 18.67 -47.42 9.46
N LYS A 990 19.03 -46.51 10.39
CA LYS A 990 19.24 -45.11 10.06
C LYS A 990 20.36 -44.96 9.05
N TYR A 991 20.30 -44.01 8.12
CA TYR A 991 21.24 -43.77 7.04
C TYR A 991 22.70 -43.73 7.53
N LYS A 992 22.98 -43.02 8.62
CA LYS A 992 24.31 -42.93 9.27
C LYS A 992 24.86 -44.27 9.80
N HIS A 993 24.05 -45.28 9.95
CA HIS A 993 24.44 -46.62 10.41
C HIS A 993 24.36 -47.65 9.29
N CYS A 994 24.10 -47.25 8.05
CA CYS A 994 24.03 -48.09 6.88
C CYS A 994 24.92 -47.53 5.78
N HIS A 995 24.37 -46.89 4.75
CA HIS A 995 25.13 -46.38 3.60
C HIS A 995 25.81 -45.03 3.85
N GLY A 996 25.36 -44.22 4.80
CA GLY A 996 26.00 -42.99 5.23
C GLY A 996 27.01 -43.15 6.37
N LYS A 997 27.67 -44.32 6.46
CA LYS A 997 28.66 -44.62 7.53
C LYS A 997 30.01 -43.98 7.23
N HIS A 998 30.27 -43.61 5.98
CA HIS A 998 31.53 -43.08 5.50
C HIS A 998 31.41 -41.65 4.92
N ASP A 999 30.21 -41.02 5.01
CA ASP A 999 29.93 -39.58 4.72
C ASP A 999 30.05 -38.71 5.98
#